data_12879ee00876aed58ecc9be2a071d64e
#
_entry.id   12879ee00876aed58ecc9be2a071d64e
#
_cell.length_a   1.000
_cell.length_b   1.000
_cell.length_c   1.000
_cell.angle_alpha   90.00
_cell.angle_beta   90.00
_cell.angle_gamma   90.00
#
_symmetry.space_group_name_H-M   'P 1'
#
loop_
_entity.id
_entity.type
_entity.pdbx_description
1 polymer ?
#
loop_
_entity_poly.entity_id
_entity_poly.type
_entity_poly.pdbx_seq_one_letter_code
_entity_poly.pdbx_strand_id
1 'polypeptide(L)'
;MASVKMVSMFILPAMLHAFSSFGWSMAQNSHHRPHHIHVGVILDMDSPVGEMAQQCMTMAISDLNASPSHINHPLKLILHPRNSMGQPLKALSSAVELLENEQVEALIGPQTSEEAELLGELGDRVPIISFSASSPLLSREKNPNFIRMTTNDNSQVGAIAALVQKFGWRELVIIHEDSSYGNGIIPDLLLALHEGNARVAHRTVLPPQARDIYVEAQLYKLMALSANIFIVHMSASLASRFFIKVNELGMMSTGYGWIVTDGIVNELPVMDRSVLDSMQGVIGIRPSIPPSERLHNFSMKWRNNFFTNQHHQIPEVNVYCLWAYDSVWALAKAAYHLGPTTSMQKNDSANELAHLAAIHSRRTGSDLVHTILRGKFTGLSGEIQLKNGQLQQPLAFEIVNVIGRVKRIGFWTQWNGMTQGLNRSNVATQSPSLRKMGSIGWPGSSSAVPKGQRVMPKTGKRMRIGVPFKKGFKELVGVELDPEKNATIVTGFCIDVFKAAIDLLPYEVKFDFIPFPDSTTGSYYEDLIYHVYLQQYDAAVGDITITGNRSSYVDFTMPFTETGVAMIVPIETSRSTNMWIFLQPLTVDLWLVIGAFFVFTGCVVWTIEHGDNNEFKGPLAQQIGMVMCYTANLSSMLTVHQLQSLPKGESIGSNVDSKLIKTDLINLPFKNPSFAPLDTVEDSVNALRDGSRNGGVSAIIDEIPYVKVFLSKYSAQYTMVEPSYKSTNGFGFVFPKGSPLVPDISASIAKLREDGKLHLISQNWFQNRSLFTNQDSATKVARLDSYSFRGLFLITGITSTVAVIASYKFRKKQSTTAQHEVADQPVEETFPPIPTKIMALMCGNIPGTLMLLRSFYL
;
A
#
# COMPACT_ATOMS: atom_id res chain seq x y z
N MET A 1 -44.20 94.32 -0.24
CA MET A 1 -43.19 93.45 -0.88
C MET A 1 -41.98 93.16 -0.01
N ALA A 2 -41.80 93.66 1.20
CA ALA A 2 -40.66 93.47 2.11
C ALA A 2 -40.90 92.29 3.07
N SER A 3 -42.14 91.91 3.38
CA SER A 3 -42.48 90.89 4.37
C SER A 3 -42.36 89.49 3.80
N VAL A 4 -42.39 89.20 2.57
CA VAL A 4 -42.33 87.89 1.92
C VAL A 4 -40.86 87.45 1.76
N LYS A 5 -39.90 88.38 1.64
CA LYS A 5 -38.46 88.03 1.52
C LYS A 5 -37.85 87.63 2.86
N MET A 6 -38.42 88.09 4.00
CA MET A 6 -37.86 87.75 5.33
C MET A 6 -38.27 86.34 5.82
N VAL A 7 -39.41 85.81 5.40
CA VAL A 7 -39.89 84.50 5.73
C VAL A 7 -39.15 83.42 4.90
N SER A 8 -38.76 83.69 3.69
CA SER A 8 -38.02 82.73 2.81
C SER A 8 -36.54 82.57 3.26
N MET A 9 -35.99 83.65 3.93
CA MET A 9 -34.56 83.58 4.35
C MET A 9 -34.31 82.79 5.61
N PHE A 10 -35.34 82.52 6.45
CA PHE A 10 -35.24 81.73 7.69
C PHE A 10 -35.82 80.34 7.58
N ILE A 11 -36.74 80.04 6.70
CA ILE A 11 -37.34 78.73 6.49
C ILE A 11 -36.47 77.81 5.67
N LEU A 12 -35.77 78.35 4.64
CA LEU A 12 -34.89 77.52 3.82
C LEU A 12 -33.66 76.93 4.57
N PRO A 13 -32.91 77.69 5.37
CA PRO A 13 -31.87 77.09 6.22
C PRO A 13 -32.39 76.14 7.30
N ALA A 14 -33.57 76.44 7.90
CA ALA A 14 -34.16 75.52 8.90
C ALA A 14 -34.64 74.16 8.27
N MET A 15 -35.18 74.19 7.07
CA MET A 15 -35.49 72.95 6.34
C MET A 15 -34.25 72.24 5.88
N LEU A 16 -33.19 72.93 5.44
CA LEU A 16 -31.90 72.23 5.13
C LEU A 16 -31.24 71.60 6.37
N HIS A 17 -31.36 72.26 7.52
CA HIS A 17 -30.86 71.67 8.80
C HIS A 17 -31.74 70.54 9.30
N ALA A 18 -33.05 70.56 9.09
CA ALA A 18 -33.94 69.44 9.40
C ALA A 18 -33.71 68.28 8.44
N PHE A 19 -33.45 68.50 7.14
CA PHE A 19 -33.13 67.45 6.20
C PHE A 19 -31.72 66.85 6.44
N SER A 20 -30.75 67.67 6.85
CA SER A 20 -29.42 67.14 7.22
C SER A 20 -29.41 66.35 8.52
N SER A 21 -30.17 66.77 9.50
CA SER A 21 -30.31 65.97 10.79
C SER A 21 -31.18 64.73 10.59
N PHE A 22 -32.18 64.73 9.68
CA PHE A 22 -32.93 63.51 9.36
C PHE A 22 -32.14 62.56 8.50
N GLY A 23 -31.28 63.07 7.55
CA GLY A 23 -30.37 62.26 6.77
C GLY A 23 -29.28 61.60 7.63
N TRP A 24 -28.81 62.25 8.70
CA TRP A 24 -27.80 61.67 9.58
C TRP A 24 -28.43 60.71 10.61
N SER A 25 -29.71 60.84 10.97
CA SER A 25 -30.39 59.87 11.86
C SER A 25 -30.77 58.59 11.11
N MET A 26 -30.92 58.60 9.79
CA MET A 26 -31.10 57.38 8.97
C MET A 26 -29.79 56.71 8.56
N ALA A 27 -28.65 57.42 8.66
CA ALA A 27 -27.33 56.85 8.33
C ALA A 27 -26.69 56.06 9.51
N GLN A 28 -27.34 55.99 10.67
CA GLN A 28 -26.82 55.19 11.81
C GLN A 28 -27.53 53.87 12.04
N ASN A 29 -28.43 53.43 11.18
CA ASN A 29 -28.70 52.03 11.00
C ASN A 29 -27.64 51.44 10.07
N SER A 30 -26.40 51.27 10.59
CA SER A 30 -25.45 50.35 10.05
C SER A 30 -26.09 48.96 10.12
N HIS A 31 -26.75 48.56 9.04
CA HIS A 31 -26.98 47.14 8.82
C HIS A 31 -25.58 46.51 8.88
N HIS A 32 -25.25 45.94 10.02
CA HIS A 32 -24.13 45.04 10.16
C HIS A 32 -24.34 43.95 9.10
N ARG A 33 -23.65 44.08 7.94
CA ARG A 33 -23.63 43.02 6.95
C ARG A 33 -23.19 41.76 7.69
N PRO A 34 -23.88 40.66 7.51
CA PRO A 34 -23.47 39.42 8.16
C PRO A 34 -22.04 39.12 7.78
N HIS A 35 -21.18 38.87 8.77
CA HIS A 35 -19.81 38.46 8.51
C HIS A 35 -19.83 37.03 7.97
N HIS A 36 -19.41 36.86 6.73
CA HIS A 36 -19.32 35.55 6.07
C HIS A 36 -17.92 35.00 6.24
N ILE A 37 -17.82 33.79 6.75
CA ILE A 37 -16.58 33.02 6.84
C ILE A 37 -16.72 31.80 5.93
N HIS A 38 -15.81 31.68 4.96
CA HIS A 38 -15.73 30.57 4.04
C HIS A 38 -14.86 29.48 4.64
N VAL A 39 -15.38 28.27 4.79
CA VAL A 39 -14.73 27.13 5.40
C VAL A 39 -14.67 26.00 4.40
N GLY A 40 -13.48 25.55 4.05
CA GLY A 40 -13.28 24.36 3.24
C GLY A 40 -13.52 23.10 4.08
N VAL A 41 -14.19 22.12 3.48
CA VAL A 41 -14.44 20.83 4.12
C VAL A 41 -13.91 19.73 3.22
N ILE A 42 -12.92 18.96 3.70
CA ILE A 42 -12.28 17.89 2.93
C ILE A 42 -12.59 16.57 3.63
N LEU A 43 -13.37 15.72 2.98
CA LEU A 43 -13.86 14.45 3.49
C LEU A 43 -13.80 13.37 2.42
N ASP A 44 -13.69 12.13 2.84
CA ASP A 44 -14.04 10.99 2.02
C ASP A 44 -15.56 10.79 2.06
N MET A 45 -16.29 11.40 1.13
CA MET A 45 -17.75 11.39 1.09
C MET A 45 -18.33 10.03 0.71
N ASP A 46 -17.49 9.12 0.17
CA ASP A 46 -17.88 7.76 -0.16
C ASP A 46 -17.77 6.83 1.06
N SER A 47 -17.17 7.31 2.16
CA SER A 47 -17.09 6.57 3.42
C SER A 47 -18.26 6.89 4.35
N PRO A 48 -18.74 5.92 5.17
CA PRO A 48 -19.77 6.17 6.16
C PRO A 48 -19.43 7.29 7.15
N VAL A 49 -18.17 7.42 7.53
CA VAL A 49 -17.68 8.47 8.44
C VAL A 49 -17.79 9.85 7.80
N GLY A 50 -17.37 9.98 6.54
CA GLY A 50 -17.43 11.25 5.82
C GLY A 50 -18.86 11.71 5.57
N GLU A 51 -19.75 10.82 5.13
CA GLU A 51 -21.17 11.11 4.95
C GLU A 51 -21.85 11.58 6.26
N MET A 52 -21.64 10.83 7.34
CA MET A 52 -22.18 11.19 8.66
C MET A 52 -21.59 12.51 9.18
N ALA A 53 -20.29 12.76 9.00
CA ALA A 53 -19.65 13.99 9.44
C ALA A 53 -20.20 15.20 8.67
N GLN A 54 -20.40 15.10 7.37
CA GLN A 54 -21.00 16.16 6.56
C GLN A 54 -22.40 16.52 7.05
N GLN A 55 -23.23 15.51 7.34
CA GLN A 55 -24.57 15.73 7.88
C GLN A 55 -24.52 16.39 9.27
N CYS A 56 -23.62 15.94 10.15
CA CYS A 56 -23.44 16.52 11.47
C CYS A 56 -22.95 17.97 11.41
N MET A 57 -22.05 18.33 10.49
CA MET A 57 -21.63 19.71 10.26
C MET A 57 -22.77 20.59 9.76
N THR A 58 -23.62 20.05 8.87
CA THR A 58 -24.83 20.76 8.40
C THR A 58 -25.81 21.02 9.55
N MET A 59 -26.02 20.05 10.44
CA MET A 59 -26.83 20.22 11.64
C MET A 59 -26.18 21.24 12.59
N ALA A 60 -24.84 21.24 12.73
CA ALA A 60 -24.14 22.22 13.56
C ALA A 60 -24.39 23.65 13.07
N ILE A 61 -24.35 23.88 11.75
CA ILE A 61 -24.66 25.20 11.18
C ILE A 61 -26.11 25.59 11.39
N SER A 62 -27.05 24.66 11.24
CA SER A 62 -28.47 24.91 11.52
C SER A 62 -28.69 25.32 12.99
N ASP A 63 -28.07 24.60 13.92
CA ASP A 63 -28.15 24.90 15.35
C ASP A 63 -27.41 26.21 15.71
N LEU A 64 -26.31 26.51 15.02
CA LEU A 64 -25.57 27.76 15.16
C LEU A 64 -26.46 28.96 14.75
N ASN A 65 -27.10 28.88 13.59
CA ASN A 65 -27.99 29.92 13.07
C ASN A 65 -29.25 30.13 13.95
N ALA A 66 -29.68 29.07 14.63
CA ALA A 66 -30.82 29.13 15.56
C ALA A 66 -30.43 29.65 16.97
N SER A 67 -29.15 29.85 17.26
CA SER A 67 -28.66 30.23 18.59
C SER A 67 -28.96 31.72 18.91
N PRO A 68 -29.47 32.07 20.11
CA PRO A 68 -29.77 33.45 20.52
C PRO A 68 -28.56 34.41 20.47
N SER A 69 -27.36 33.90 20.63
CA SER A 69 -26.08 34.67 20.52
C SER A 69 -25.84 35.26 19.13
N HIS A 70 -26.43 34.69 18.09
CA HIS A 70 -26.34 35.16 16.71
C HIS A 70 -27.24 36.37 16.38
N ILE A 71 -28.21 36.67 17.21
CA ILE A 71 -29.17 37.76 16.95
C ILE A 71 -28.46 39.14 17.00
N ASN A 72 -27.45 39.28 17.84
CA ASN A 72 -26.74 40.54 18.04
C ASN A 72 -25.55 40.79 17.08
N HIS A 73 -24.97 39.74 16.55
CA HIS A 73 -23.89 39.82 15.57
C HIS A 73 -23.98 38.62 14.58
N PRO A 74 -24.63 38.82 13.42
CA PRO A 74 -24.87 37.74 12.48
C PRO A 74 -23.54 37.27 11.83
N LEU A 75 -23.01 36.14 12.34
CA LEU A 75 -21.92 35.41 11.74
C LEU A 75 -22.52 34.30 10.85
N LYS A 76 -22.16 34.23 9.60
CA LYS A 76 -22.58 33.14 8.71
C LYS A 76 -21.40 32.32 8.27
N LEU A 77 -21.33 31.06 8.70
CA LEU A 77 -20.39 30.08 8.20
C LEU A 77 -20.91 29.47 6.90
N ILE A 78 -20.08 29.45 5.86
CA ILE A 78 -20.37 28.84 4.54
C ILE A 78 -19.39 27.70 4.36
N LEU A 79 -19.91 26.47 4.30
CA LEU A 79 -19.09 25.28 4.06
C LEU A 79 -18.94 25.02 2.57
N HIS A 80 -17.72 24.77 2.12
CA HIS A 80 -17.37 24.35 0.78
C HIS A 80 -16.85 22.93 0.79
N PRO A 81 -17.74 21.92 0.61
CA PRO A 81 -17.32 20.52 0.69
C PRO A 81 -16.59 20.07 -0.57
N ARG A 82 -15.55 19.25 -0.39
CA ARG A 82 -14.79 18.55 -1.44
C ARG A 82 -14.57 17.10 -1.04
N ASN A 83 -14.70 16.19 -2.03
CA ASN A 83 -14.51 14.76 -1.81
C ASN A 83 -13.04 14.38 -2.05
N SER A 84 -12.34 13.94 -1.02
CA SER A 84 -10.96 13.43 -1.09
C SER A 84 -10.89 11.99 -1.59
N MET A 85 -11.99 11.22 -1.52
CA MET A 85 -12.03 9.77 -1.80
C MET A 85 -10.98 8.97 -0.98
N GLY A 86 -10.60 9.47 0.21
CA GLY A 86 -9.55 8.85 1.03
C GLY A 86 -8.14 8.88 0.40
N GLN A 87 -7.91 9.74 -0.60
CA GLN A 87 -6.65 9.83 -1.33
C GLN A 87 -5.88 11.09 -0.95
N PRO A 88 -4.66 10.99 -0.37
CA PRO A 88 -3.90 12.14 0.11
C PRO A 88 -3.63 13.21 -0.96
N LEU A 89 -3.25 12.80 -2.18
CA LEU A 89 -3.01 13.74 -3.28
C LEU A 89 -4.27 14.48 -3.72
N LYS A 90 -5.42 13.81 -3.69
CA LYS A 90 -6.70 14.45 -4.02
C LYS A 90 -7.15 15.40 -2.92
N ALA A 91 -6.94 15.04 -1.65
CA ALA A 91 -7.17 15.94 -0.53
C ALA A 91 -6.33 17.22 -0.66
N LEU A 92 -5.03 17.08 -1.02
CA LEU A 92 -4.14 18.21 -1.26
C LEU A 92 -4.62 19.10 -2.42
N SER A 93 -4.96 18.51 -3.57
CA SER A 93 -5.50 19.24 -4.72
C SER A 93 -6.79 19.99 -4.37
N SER A 94 -7.69 19.34 -3.62
CA SER A 94 -8.93 19.96 -3.12
C SER A 94 -8.66 21.11 -2.14
N ALA A 95 -7.65 20.98 -1.29
CA ALA A 95 -7.24 22.06 -0.37
C ALA A 95 -6.73 23.28 -1.14
N VAL A 96 -5.88 23.07 -2.13
CA VAL A 96 -5.36 24.16 -2.99
C VAL A 96 -6.50 24.85 -3.74
N GLU A 97 -7.42 24.07 -4.35
CA GLU A 97 -8.58 24.61 -5.03
C GLU A 97 -9.46 25.47 -4.11
N LEU A 98 -9.72 25.01 -2.88
CA LEU A 98 -10.49 25.74 -1.88
C LEU A 98 -9.79 27.05 -1.47
N LEU A 99 -8.48 27.04 -1.34
CA LEU A 99 -7.69 28.20 -0.98
C LEU A 99 -7.63 29.24 -2.10
N GLU A 100 -7.52 28.81 -3.35
CA GLU A 100 -7.36 29.69 -4.51
C GLU A 100 -8.72 30.22 -5.01
N ASN A 101 -9.70 29.34 -5.20
CA ASN A 101 -10.97 29.70 -5.83
C ASN A 101 -12.00 30.22 -4.81
N GLU A 102 -12.16 29.55 -3.67
CA GLU A 102 -13.17 29.90 -2.66
C GLU A 102 -12.60 30.81 -1.57
N GLN A 103 -11.27 30.99 -1.52
CA GLN A 103 -10.57 31.84 -0.55
C GLN A 103 -10.95 31.50 0.90
N VAL A 104 -11.01 30.19 1.24
CA VAL A 104 -11.42 29.74 2.56
C VAL A 104 -10.47 30.20 3.64
N GLU A 105 -11.02 30.53 4.82
CA GLU A 105 -10.28 31.04 6.00
C GLU A 105 -9.88 29.92 6.97
N ALA A 106 -10.48 28.73 6.85
CA ALA A 106 -10.15 27.53 7.61
C ALA A 106 -10.50 26.27 6.80
N LEU A 107 -9.85 25.16 7.12
CA LEU A 107 -10.17 23.84 6.60
C LEU A 107 -10.66 22.94 7.75
N ILE A 108 -11.81 22.29 7.59
CA ILE A 108 -12.29 21.20 8.45
C ILE A 108 -12.05 19.88 7.73
N GLY A 109 -11.43 18.95 8.38
CA GLY A 109 -10.78 17.79 7.80
C GLY A 109 -9.26 18.03 7.78
N PRO A 110 -8.53 17.19 7.11
CA PRO A 110 -8.94 15.97 6.41
C PRO A 110 -9.35 14.83 7.34
N GLN A 111 -9.89 13.76 6.73
CA GLN A 111 -10.44 12.64 7.49
C GLN A 111 -9.38 11.65 7.95
N THR A 112 -8.38 11.34 7.09
CA THR A 112 -7.33 10.34 7.40
C THR A 112 -6.04 11.00 7.91
N SER A 113 -5.23 10.23 8.63
CA SER A 113 -3.94 10.72 9.15
C SER A 113 -2.93 10.98 8.04
N GLU A 114 -2.96 10.20 6.96
CA GLU A 114 -2.12 10.38 5.77
C GLU A 114 -2.46 11.68 5.02
N GLU A 115 -3.75 11.96 4.87
CA GLU A 115 -4.20 13.23 4.31
C GLU A 115 -3.77 14.40 5.19
N ALA A 116 -3.89 14.25 6.52
CA ALA A 116 -3.51 15.28 7.48
C ALA A 116 -2.00 15.56 7.49
N GLU A 117 -1.18 14.53 7.31
CA GLU A 117 0.27 14.67 7.21
C GLU A 117 0.66 15.48 5.98
N LEU A 118 0.07 15.16 4.82
CA LEU A 118 0.33 15.86 3.56
C LEU A 118 -0.22 17.28 3.55
N LEU A 119 -1.44 17.51 4.09
CA LEU A 119 -2.01 18.85 4.19
C LEU A 119 -1.27 19.71 5.23
N GLY A 120 -0.64 19.11 6.20
CA GLY A 120 0.17 19.80 7.19
C GLY A 120 1.27 20.66 6.59
N GLU A 121 1.79 20.28 5.43
CA GLU A 121 2.77 21.08 4.69
C GLU A 121 2.20 22.39 4.14
N LEU A 122 0.86 22.48 3.99
CA LEU A 122 0.16 23.74 3.64
C LEU A 122 -0.15 24.61 4.88
N GLY A 123 0.18 24.11 6.08
CA GLY A 123 -0.30 24.65 7.36
C GLY A 123 0.13 26.07 7.72
N ASP A 124 1.07 26.68 6.98
CA ASP A 124 1.44 28.08 7.21
C ASP A 124 0.38 29.08 6.70
N ARG A 125 -0.62 28.60 5.97
CA ARG A 125 -1.59 29.45 5.29
C ARG A 125 -2.92 29.61 6.04
N VAL A 126 -3.52 28.51 6.50
CA VAL A 126 -4.83 28.50 7.16
C VAL A 126 -4.89 27.43 8.24
N PRO A 127 -5.73 27.61 9.29
CA PRO A 127 -5.97 26.56 10.29
C PRO A 127 -6.61 25.33 9.64
N ILE A 128 -6.06 24.15 9.99
CA ILE A 128 -6.56 22.84 9.59
C ILE A 128 -7.10 22.15 10.84
N ILE A 129 -8.39 21.85 10.86
CA ILE A 129 -9.08 21.23 12.01
C ILE A 129 -9.50 19.83 11.64
N SER A 130 -8.79 18.80 12.08
CA SER A 130 -9.20 17.42 11.87
C SER A 130 -9.95 16.85 13.07
N PHE A 131 -11.09 16.21 12.79
CA PHE A 131 -11.95 15.56 13.79
C PHE A 131 -11.75 14.03 13.85
N SER A 132 -10.91 13.45 13.00
CA SER A 132 -10.72 11.99 12.86
C SER A 132 -9.28 11.54 12.72
N ALA A 133 -8.34 12.41 12.27
CA ALA A 133 -6.93 12.06 12.15
C ALA A 133 -6.27 11.96 13.55
N SER A 134 -6.08 10.73 14.02
CA SER A 134 -5.70 10.42 15.41
C SER A 134 -4.22 10.04 15.57
N SER A 135 -3.45 9.84 14.49
CA SER A 135 -2.05 9.40 14.55
C SER A 135 -1.18 10.25 15.46
N PRO A 136 -0.41 9.65 16.39
CA PRO A 136 0.53 10.36 17.24
C PRO A 136 1.63 11.12 16.48
N LEU A 137 1.91 10.72 15.23
CA LEU A 137 2.94 11.35 14.38
C LEU A 137 2.56 12.78 13.94
N LEU A 138 1.25 13.10 13.98
CA LEU A 138 0.75 14.43 13.70
C LEU A 138 0.97 15.34 14.92
N SER A 139 2.11 16.02 14.97
CA SER A 139 2.43 16.93 16.06
C SER A 139 2.35 18.39 15.61
N ARG A 140 1.98 19.28 16.53
CA ARG A 140 1.97 20.71 16.28
C ARG A 140 3.38 21.30 16.07
N GLU A 141 4.41 20.64 16.55
CA GLU A 141 5.81 21.05 16.34
C GLU A 141 6.17 21.03 14.85
N LYS A 142 5.63 20.05 14.11
CA LYS A 142 5.78 19.98 12.65
C LYS A 142 4.78 20.87 11.92
N ASN A 143 3.54 20.98 12.43
CA ASN A 143 2.42 21.66 11.78
C ASN A 143 1.74 22.64 12.74
N PRO A 144 2.22 23.88 12.89
CA PRO A 144 1.77 24.81 13.94
C PRO A 144 0.29 25.21 13.85
N ASN A 145 -0.29 25.18 12.67
CA ASN A 145 -1.71 25.53 12.43
C ASN A 145 -2.65 24.29 12.38
N PHE A 146 -2.12 23.10 12.63
CA PHE A 146 -2.94 21.89 12.72
C PHE A 146 -3.59 21.75 14.10
N ILE A 147 -4.89 21.58 14.13
CA ILE A 147 -5.71 21.40 15.33
C ILE A 147 -6.38 20.03 15.26
N ARG A 148 -6.12 19.21 16.26
CA ARG A 148 -6.72 17.89 16.39
C ARG A 148 -7.92 17.95 17.32
N MET A 149 -9.13 17.82 16.76
CA MET A 149 -10.38 17.74 17.52
C MET A 149 -10.79 16.31 17.86
N THR A 150 -9.91 15.35 17.65
CA THR A 150 -10.04 13.94 18.03
C THR A 150 -9.04 13.59 19.13
N THR A 151 -9.21 12.42 19.74
CA THR A 151 -8.24 11.87 20.70
C THR A 151 -7.00 11.34 19.97
N ASN A 152 -5.85 11.45 20.61
CA ASN A 152 -4.62 10.82 20.14
C ASN A 152 -4.67 9.31 20.43
N ASP A 153 -4.26 8.48 19.45
CA ASP A 153 -4.24 7.01 19.58
C ASP A 153 -3.45 6.51 20.78
N ASN A 154 -2.38 7.20 21.18
CA ASN A 154 -1.62 6.84 22.37
C ASN A 154 -2.46 6.91 23.67
N SER A 155 -3.55 7.64 23.68
CA SER A 155 -4.41 7.74 24.87
C SER A 155 -5.06 6.42 25.28
N GLN A 156 -5.28 5.48 24.33
CA GLN A 156 -5.89 4.17 24.60
C GLN A 156 -4.87 3.08 25.02
N VAL A 157 -3.57 3.33 24.82
CA VAL A 157 -2.49 2.35 25.08
C VAL A 157 -2.53 1.83 26.51
N GLY A 158 -2.74 2.71 27.49
CA GLY A 158 -2.88 2.31 28.90
C GLY A 158 -4.07 1.37 29.16
N ALA A 159 -5.18 1.57 28.44
CA ALA A 159 -6.35 0.68 28.56
C ALA A 159 -6.05 -0.71 27.94
N ILE A 160 -5.34 -0.75 26.82
CA ILE A 160 -4.92 -2.01 26.17
C ILE A 160 -3.97 -2.79 27.12
N ALA A 161 -2.95 -2.13 27.63
CA ALA A 161 -1.99 -2.75 28.54
C ALA A 161 -2.66 -3.28 29.82
N ALA A 162 -3.60 -2.52 30.39
CA ALA A 162 -4.38 -2.95 31.55
C ALA A 162 -5.28 -4.15 31.26
N LEU A 163 -5.85 -4.29 30.05
CA LEU A 163 -6.58 -5.49 29.63
C LEU A 163 -5.66 -6.72 29.58
N VAL A 164 -4.51 -6.58 28.92
CA VAL A 164 -3.52 -7.64 28.80
C VAL A 164 -3.04 -8.11 30.18
N GLN A 165 -2.72 -7.19 31.07
CA GLN A 165 -2.32 -7.48 32.44
C GLN A 165 -3.44 -8.15 33.24
N LYS A 166 -4.68 -7.69 33.11
CA LYS A 166 -5.85 -8.24 33.83
C LYS A 166 -6.06 -9.73 33.52
N PHE A 167 -5.89 -10.12 32.26
CA PHE A 167 -6.05 -11.52 31.83
C PHE A 167 -4.78 -12.35 31.97
N GLY A 168 -3.67 -11.74 32.39
CA GLY A 168 -2.40 -12.44 32.60
C GLY A 168 -1.75 -12.91 31.31
N TRP A 169 -2.04 -12.26 30.19
CA TRP A 169 -1.44 -12.62 28.90
C TRP A 169 0.02 -12.14 28.82
N ARG A 170 0.93 -13.05 28.61
CA ARG A 170 2.37 -12.77 28.59
C ARG A 170 2.95 -12.70 27.18
N GLU A 171 2.30 -13.37 26.23
CA GLU A 171 2.67 -13.35 24.81
C GLU A 171 1.49 -12.96 23.96
N LEU A 172 1.73 -12.06 23.01
CA LEU A 172 0.72 -11.54 22.11
C LEU A 172 1.32 -11.12 20.77
N VAL A 173 0.45 -10.89 19.79
CA VAL A 173 0.81 -10.45 18.45
C VAL A 173 0.14 -9.10 18.18
N ILE A 174 0.87 -8.18 17.57
CA ILE A 174 0.33 -6.91 17.10
C ILE A 174 0.15 -7.00 15.58
N ILE A 175 -1.04 -6.64 15.10
CA ILE A 175 -1.37 -6.55 13.68
C ILE A 175 -1.79 -5.11 13.42
N HIS A 176 -1.05 -4.42 12.53
CA HIS A 176 -1.37 -3.03 12.24
C HIS A 176 -1.24 -2.72 10.75
N GLU A 177 -1.86 -1.63 10.35
CA GLU A 177 -1.80 -1.11 8.98
C GLU A 177 -0.47 -0.43 8.72
N ASP A 178 0.06 -0.56 7.50
CA ASP A 178 1.27 0.14 7.04
C ASP A 178 0.93 1.55 6.55
N SER A 179 0.64 2.42 7.49
CA SER A 179 0.21 3.79 7.26
C SER A 179 0.70 4.68 8.42
N SER A 180 0.65 5.99 8.27
CA SER A 180 0.95 6.93 9.37
C SER A 180 0.03 6.71 10.56
N TYR A 181 -1.23 6.33 10.33
CA TYR A 181 -2.17 5.92 11.36
C TYR A 181 -1.70 4.65 12.07
N GLY A 182 -1.48 3.57 11.31
CA GLY A 182 -1.16 2.25 11.86
C GLY A 182 0.20 2.18 12.57
N ASN A 183 1.20 2.92 12.09
CA ASN A 183 2.55 2.92 12.66
C ASN A 183 2.69 3.81 13.90
N GLY A 184 1.85 4.85 14.02
CA GLY A 184 2.00 5.89 15.03
C GLY A 184 1.88 5.40 16.48
N ILE A 185 0.96 4.50 16.78
CA ILE A 185 0.71 3.97 18.13
C ILE A 185 1.77 2.96 18.60
N ILE A 186 2.48 2.33 17.66
CA ILE A 186 3.30 1.14 17.92
C ILE A 186 4.39 1.38 18.98
N PRO A 187 5.18 2.47 18.96
CA PRO A 187 6.24 2.68 19.96
C PRO A 187 5.70 2.70 21.40
N ASP A 188 4.64 3.48 21.65
CA ASP A 188 4.07 3.61 22.98
C ASP A 188 3.33 2.34 23.41
N LEU A 189 2.69 1.64 22.47
CA LEU A 189 2.05 0.35 22.74
C LEU A 189 3.07 -0.71 23.16
N LEU A 190 4.20 -0.80 22.46
CA LEU A 190 5.29 -1.73 22.82
C LEU A 190 5.85 -1.43 24.20
N LEU A 191 6.06 -0.15 24.53
CA LEU A 191 6.55 0.29 25.82
C LEU A 191 5.57 -0.08 26.95
N ALA A 192 4.31 0.25 26.80
CA ALA A 192 3.29 -0.04 27.82
C ALA A 192 3.05 -1.55 28.02
N LEU A 193 3.11 -2.35 26.97
CA LEU A 193 3.03 -3.80 27.06
C LEU A 193 4.25 -4.38 27.78
N HIS A 194 5.44 -3.87 27.51
CA HIS A 194 6.66 -4.29 28.19
C HIS A 194 6.64 -3.96 29.70
N GLU A 195 6.21 -2.76 30.06
CA GLU A 195 5.98 -2.36 31.46
C GLU A 195 4.94 -3.24 32.15
N GLY A 196 3.95 -3.74 31.40
CA GLY A 196 2.95 -4.70 31.86
C GLY A 196 3.43 -6.17 31.93
N ASN A 197 4.74 -6.45 31.75
CA ASN A 197 5.31 -7.81 31.67
C ASN A 197 4.71 -8.67 30.55
N ALA A 198 4.27 -8.07 29.45
CA ALA A 198 3.80 -8.73 28.26
C ALA A 198 4.84 -8.60 27.12
N ARG A 199 5.11 -9.70 26.43
CA ARG A 199 6.04 -9.75 25.31
C ARG A 199 5.27 -9.79 24.00
N VAL A 200 5.66 -8.97 23.05
CA VAL A 200 5.17 -9.06 21.68
C VAL A 200 5.98 -10.13 20.95
N ALA A 201 5.35 -11.28 20.69
CA ALA A 201 5.97 -12.42 20.03
C ALA A 201 6.20 -12.17 18.54
N HIS A 202 5.26 -11.44 17.91
CA HIS A 202 5.33 -11.11 16.49
C HIS A 202 4.57 -9.82 16.19
N ARG A 203 5.00 -9.12 15.13
CA ARG A 203 4.34 -7.94 14.59
C ARG A 203 4.09 -8.14 13.11
N THR A 204 2.84 -8.04 12.71
CA THR A 204 2.42 -8.15 11.31
C THR A 204 1.95 -6.80 10.80
N VAL A 205 2.48 -6.40 9.66
CA VAL A 205 2.14 -5.14 8.99
C VAL A 205 1.36 -5.47 7.73
N LEU A 206 0.19 -4.83 7.57
CA LEU A 206 -0.68 -5.02 6.42
C LEU A 206 -0.76 -3.72 5.61
N PRO A 207 -0.46 -3.73 4.31
CA PRO A 207 -0.70 -2.56 3.47
C PRO A 207 -2.18 -2.13 3.51
N PRO A 208 -2.52 -0.83 3.44
CA PRO A 208 -3.91 -0.34 3.49
C PRO A 208 -4.80 -0.97 2.42
N GLN A 209 -4.24 -1.22 1.24
CA GLN A 209 -4.91 -1.85 0.11
C GLN A 209 -4.52 -3.33 -0.07
N ALA A 210 -4.19 -4.03 1.02
CA ALA A 210 -3.83 -5.44 0.97
C ALA A 210 -4.93 -6.25 0.28
N ARG A 211 -4.55 -7.09 -0.69
CA ARG A 211 -5.48 -8.04 -1.33
C ARG A 211 -5.79 -9.17 -0.36
N ASP A 212 -6.97 -9.77 -0.49
CA ASP A 212 -7.43 -10.84 0.41
C ASP A 212 -6.44 -12.02 0.48
N ILE A 213 -5.84 -12.41 -0.66
CA ILE A 213 -4.80 -13.44 -0.73
C ILE A 213 -3.58 -13.09 0.15
N TYR A 214 -3.19 -11.81 0.18
CA TYR A 214 -2.09 -11.36 1.03
C TYR A 214 -2.47 -11.42 2.51
N VAL A 215 -3.68 -11.00 2.85
CA VAL A 215 -4.23 -11.10 4.22
C VAL A 215 -4.25 -12.55 4.67
N GLU A 216 -4.77 -13.47 3.84
CA GLU A 216 -4.78 -14.91 4.11
C GLU A 216 -3.37 -15.46 4.34
N ALA A 217 -2.40 -15.11 3.50
CA ALA A 217 -1.02 -15.53 3.63
C ALA A 217 -0.39 -15.08 4.96
N GLN A 218 -0.72 -13.86 5.42
CA GLN A 218 -0.27 -13.39 6.73
C GLN A 218 -1.00 -14.12 7.88
N LEU A 219 -2.30 -14.36 7.75
CA LEU A 219 -3.06 -15.11 8.75
C LEU A 219 -2.56 -16.54 8.91
N TYR A 220 -2.19 -17.25 7.84
CA TYR A 220 -1.54 -18.55 7.90
C TYR A 220 -0.23 -18.51 8.70
N LYS A 221 0.58 -17.45 8.53
CA LYS A 221 1.79 -17.26 9.35
C LYS A 221 1.45 -17.07 10.83
N LEU A 222 0.39 -16.31 11.12
CA LEU A 222 -0.06 -16.05 12.48
C LEU A 222 -0.64 -17.30 13.16
N MET A 223 -1.32 -18.15 12.42
CA MET A 223 -1.80 -19.45 12.91
C MET A 223 -0.65 -20.38 13.35
N ALA A 224 0.52 -20.19 12.76
CA ALA A 224 1.72 -20.95 13.08
C ALA A 224 2.39 -20.52 14.40
N LEU A 225 2.01 -19.38 14.96
CA LEU A 225 2.58 -18.91 16.23
C LEU A 225 1.94 -19.61 17.43
N SER A 226 2.72 -19.72 18.52
CA SER A 226 2.19 -20.20 19.81
C SER A 226 1.25 -19.18 20.49
N ALA A 227 1.46 -17.88 20.22
CA ALA A 227 0.64 -16.81 20.76
C ALA A 227 -0.71 -16.75 20.01
N ASN A 228 -1.79 -16.71 20.76
CA ASN A 228 -3.17 -16.67 20.26
C ASN A 228 -3.96 -15.45 20.72
N ILE A 229 -3.27 -14.43 21.24
CA ILE A 229 -3.83 -13.12 21.60
C ILE A 229 -3.34 -12.09 20.59
N PHE A 230 -4.27 -11.39 19.99
CA PHE A 230 -3.99 -10.44 18.92
C PHE A 230 -4.51 -9.05 19.29
N ILE A 231 -3.68 -8.02 19.07
CA ILE A 231 -4.08 -6.62 19.10
C ILE A 231 -4.11 -6.12 17.66
N VAL A 232 -5.25 -5.59 17.23
CA VAL A 232 -5.47 -5.14 15.85
C VAL A 232 -5.67 -3.63 15.83
N HIS A 233 -4.82 -2.93 15.07
CA HIS A 233 -4.87 -1.49 14.87
C HIS A 233 -4.76 -1.17 13.38
N MET A 234 -5.87 -0.90 12.74
CA MET A 234 -5.99 -0.61 11.31
C MET A 234 -7.28 0.14 11.01
N SER A 235 -7.42 0.65 9.77
CA SER A 235 -8.65 1.27 9.30
C SER A 235 -9.83 0.29 9.32
N ALA A 236 -11.03 0.79 9.52
CA ALA A 236 -12.24 -0.03 9.60
C ALA A 236 -12.53 -0.80 8.29
N SER A 237 -12.18 -0.22 7.15
CA SER A 237 -12.31 -0.85 5.83
C SER A 237 -11.42 -2.08 5.69
N LEU A 238 -10.15 -1.98 6.11
CA LEU A 238 -9.21 -3.11 6.13
C LEU A 238 -9.64 -4.14 7.18
N ALA A 239 -10.03 -3.69 8.38
CA ALA A 239 -10.50 -4.54 9.46
C ALA A 239 -11.71 -5.38 9.07
N SER A 240 -12.66 -4.82 8.31
CA SER A 240 -13.83 -5.53 7.83
C SER A 240 -13.44 -6.75 6.97
N ARG A 241 -12.57 -6.57 5.99
CA ARG A 241 -12.07 -7.66 5.15
C ARG A 241 -11.19 -8.64 5.94
N PHE A 242 -10.37 -8.10 6.84
CA PHE A 242 -9.49 -8.89 7.70
C PHE A 242 -10.28 -9.85 8.60
N PHE A 243 -11.32 -9.39 9.33
CA PHE A 243 -12.08 -10.24 10.23
C PHE A 243 -12.97 -11.26 9.51
N ILE A 244 -13.44 -10.96 8.29
CA ILE A 244 -14.08 -11.99 7.44
C ILE A 244 -13.09 -13.14 7.20
N LYS A 245 -11.85 -12.84 6.79
CA LYS A 245 -10.83 -13.85 6.56
C LYS A 245 -10.39 -14.58 7.83
N VAL A 246 -10.29 -13.86 8.96
CA VAL A 246 -10.02 -14.46 10.28
C VAL A 246 -11.07 -15.50 10.63
N ASN A 247 -12.35 -15.20 10.37
CA ASN A 247 -13.45 -16.13 10.62
C ASN A 247 -13.45 -17.31 9.65
N GLU A 248 -13.22 -17.07 8.35
CA GLU A 248 -13.11 -18.12 7.31
C GLU A 248 -12.00 -19.13 7.64
N LEU A 249 -10.87 -18.68 8.18
CA LEU A 249 -9.75 -19.52 8.57
C LEU A 249 -9.90 -20.15 9.96
N GLY A 250 -11.02 -19.95 10.63
CA GLY A 250 -11.31 -20.55 11.94
C GLY A 250 -10.55 -19.93 13.12
N MET A 251 -9.92 -18.77 12.93
CA MET A 251 -9.24 -18.03 14.02
C MET A 251 -10.22 -17.31 14.97
N MET A 252 -11.53 -17.40 14.73
CA MET A 252 -12.60 -16.97 15.65
C MET A 252 -13.16 -18.14 16.50
N SER A 253 -12.38 -19.20 16.67
CA SER A 253 -12.70 -20.36 17.50
C SER A 253 -12.18 -20.20 18.92
N THR A 254 -12.55 -21.18 19.77
CA THR A 254 -12.18 -21.22 21.20
C THR A 254 -10.65 -21.18 21.39
N GLY A 255 -10.19 -20.37 22.32
CA GLY A 255 -8.79 -20.22 22.68
C GLY A 255 -8.09 -19.02 22.02
N TYR A 256 -8.68 -18.38 21.02
CA TYR A 256 -8.21 -17.11 20.47
C TYR A 256 -8.76 -15.90 21.24
N GLY A 257 -7.96 -14.84 21.32
CA GLY A 257 -8.36 -13.56 21.91
C GLY A 257 -8.01 -12.39 20.98
N TRP A 258 -8.94 -11.50 20.74
CA TRP A 258 -8.81 -10.35 19.85
C TRP A 258 -9.13 -9.07 20.59
N ILE A 259 -8.22 -8.10 20.53
CA ILE A 259 -8.41 -6.74 21.00
C ILE A 259 -8.34 -5.80 19.81
N VAL A 260 -9.31 -4.93 19.64
CA VAL A 260 -9.36 -3.91 18.58
C VAL A 260 -9.33 -2.52 19.17
N THR A 261 -8.69 -1.59 18.48
CA THR A 261 -8.53 -0.20 18.87
C THR A 261 -9.77 0.64 18.50
N ASP A 262 -9.81 1.86 18.99
CA ASP A 262 -10.94 2.78 18.87
C ASP A 262 -11.33 3.10 17.42
N GLY A 263 -10.40 3.20 16.50
CA GLY A 263 -10.69 3.42 15.07
C GLY A 263 -11.62 2.37 14.48
N ILE A 264 -11.44 1.10 14.87
CA ILE A 264 -12.36 0.01 14.48
C ILE A 264 -13.66 0.08 15.28
N VAL A 265 -13.55 0.28 16.61
CA VAL A 265 -14.72 0.24 17.53
C VAL A 265 -15.73 1.35 17.25
N ASN A 266 -15.26 2.54 16.91
CA ASN A 266 -16.11 3.68 16.62
C ASN A 266 -16.94 3.49 15.34
N GLU A 267 -16.51 2.62 14.42
CA GLU A 267 -17.22 2.31 13.18
C GLU A 267 -18.06 1.02 13.24
N LEU A 268 -17.96 0.19 14.30
CA LEU A 268 -18.78 -1.02 14.45
C LEU A 268 -20.28 -0.80 14.21
N PRO A 269 -20.90 0.32 14.66
CA PRO A 269 -22.34 0.54 14.44
C PRO A 269 -22.74 0.70 12.96
N VAL A 270 -21.82 1.05 12.08
CA VAL A 270 -22.06 1.26 10.64
C VAL A 270 -21.49 0.14 9.77
N MET A 271 -20.78 -0.83 10.37
CA MET A 271 -20.28 -1.99 9.66
C MET A 271 -21.39 -2.95 9.26
N ASP A 272 -21.18 -3.65 8.17
CA ASP A 272 -22.08 -4.69 7.69
C ASP A 272 -22.28 -5.80 8.72
N ARG A 273 -23.49 -6.35 8.75
CA ARG A 273 -23.82 -7.43 9.68
C ARG A 273 -22.91 -8.66 9.52
N SER A 274 -22.53 -9.01 8.30
CA SER A 274 -21.59 -10.10 8.01
C SER A 274 -20.22 -9.92 8.68
N VAL A 275 -19.74 -8.66 8.74
CA VAL A 275 -18.50 -8.30 9.45
C VAL A 275 -18.68 -8.46 10.95
N LEU A 276 -19.78 -7.93 11.53
CA LEU A 276 -20.07 -8.06 12.95
C LEU A 276 -20.23 -9.54 13.36
N ASP A 277 -20.85 -10.35 12.52
CA ASP A 277 -21.00 -11.79 12.75
C ASP A 277 -19.62 -12.49 12.72
N SER A 278 -18.69 -12.01 11.90
CA SER A 278 -17.28 -12.49 11.86
C SER A 278 -16.44 -12.01 13.03
N MET A 279 -16.87 -11.00 13.78
CA MET A 279 -16.15 -10.42 14.92
C MET A 279 -16.67 -10.89 16.30
N GLN A 280 -17.46 -11.96 16.35
CA GLN A 280 -18.06 -12.42 17.61
C GLN A 280 -17.00 -12.81 18.64
N GLY A 281 -17.03 -12.18 19.81
CA GLY A 281 -16.06 -12.40 20.89
C GLY A 281 -14.89 -11.40 20.91
N VAL A 282 -14.80 -10.49 19.97
CA VAL A 282 -13.79 -9.43 19.95
C VAL A 282 -14.01 -8.44 21.08
N ILE A 283 -12.93 -8.03 21.75
CA ILE A 283 -12.94 -6.94 22.73
C ILE A 283 -12.44 -5.66 22.05
N GLY A 284 -13.15 -4.56 22.25
CA GLY A 284 -12.80 -3.26 21.72
C GLY A 284 -12.66 -2.19 22.80
N ILE A 285 -11.93 -1.14 22.49
CA ILE A 285 -11.72 0.02 23.36
C ILE A 285 -12.13 1.26 22.59
N ARG A 286 -12.88 2.17 23.23
CA ARG A 286 -13.23 3.46 22.61
C ARG A 286 -13.31 4.56 23.67
N PRO A 287 -13.15 5.85 23.29
CA PRO A 287 -13.38 6.96 24.20
C PRO A 287 -14.79 6.95 24.80
N SER A 288 -14.90 7.23 26.10
CA SER A 288 -16.19 7.33 26.78
C SER A 288 -16.73 8.75 26.61
N ILE A 289 -17.89 8.88 25.99
CA ILE A 289 -18.58 10.16 25.84
C ILE A 289 -19.55 10.33 27.01
N PRO A 290 -19.41 11.42 27.79
CA PRO A 290 -20.30 11.65 28.94
C PRO A 290 -21.74 11.94 28.44
N PRO A 291 -22.76 11.29 29.04
CA PRO A 291 -24.14 11.57 28.70
C PRO A 291 -24.52 13.02 29.11
N SER A 292 -25.11 13.76 28.17
CA SER A 292 -25.59 15.11 28.37
C SER A 292 -26.96 15.29 27.73
N GLU A 293 -27.73 16.25 28.24
CA GLU A 293 -29.04 16.60 27.67
C GLU A 293 -28.91 17.08 26.23
N ARG A 294 -27.84 17.82 25.91
CA ARG A 294 -27.55 18.29 24.56
C ARG A 294 -27.32 17.11 23.61
N LEU A 295 -26.53 16.11 24.02
CA LEU A 295 -26.30 14.90 23.24
C LEU A 295 -27.58 14.10 23.04
N HIS A 296 -28.44 14.00 24.08
CA HIS A 296 -29.72 13.33 23.95
C HIS A 296 -30.62 14.04 22.92
N ASN A 297 -30.77 15.35 23.03
CA ASN A 297 -31.57 16.16 22.11
C ASN A 297 -31.02 16.09 20.66
N PHE A 298 -29.70 16.13 20.51
CA PHE A 298 -29.06 15.94 19.20
C PHE A 298 -29.37 14.55 18.64
N SER A 299 -29.25 13.49 19.44
CA SER A 299 -29.53 12.12 18.99
C SER A 299 -30.99 11.94 18.56
N MET A 300 -31.93 12.64 19.20
CA MET A 300 -33.33 12.65 18.79
C MET A 300 -33.54 13.37 17.46
N LYS A 301 -32.90 14.55 17.27
CA LYS A 301 -32.90 15.27 15.98
C LYS A 301 -32.30 14.44 14.86
N TRP A 302 -31.19 13.78 15.15
CA TRP A 302 -30.53 12.88 14.22
C TRP A 302 -31.45 11.78 13.71
N ARG A 303 -32.10 11.06 14.63
CA ARG A 303 -33.07 10.02 14.29
C ARG A 303 -34.22 10.56 13.44
N ASN A 304 -34.76 11.71 13.80
CA ASN A 304 -35.90 12.32 13.10
C ASN A 304 -35.52 12.69 11.65
N ASN A 305 -34.30 13.21 11.41
CA ASN A 305 -33.83 13.54 10.07
C ASN A 305 -33.75 12.31 9.18
N PHE A 306 -33.31 11.16 9.73
CA PHE A 306 -33.25 9.92 8.95
C PHE A 306 -34.61 9.28 8.70
N PHE A 307 -35.55 9.37 9.65
CA PHE A 307 -36.92 8.91 9.43
C PHE A 307 -37.62 9.64 8.27
N THR A 308 -37.33 10.92 8.11
CA THR A 308 -37.92 11.74 7.05
C THR A 308 -37.35 11.39 5.67
N ASN A 309 -36.13 10.88 5.58
CA ASN A 309 -35.39 10.59 4.34
C ASN A 309 -35.49 9.13 3.86
N GLN A 310 -36.41 8.31 4.42
CA GLN A 310 -36.68 6.92 4.00
C GLN A 310 -35.52 5.93 4.04
N HIS A 311 -34.48 6.14 4.83
CA HIS A 311 -33.42 5.16 5.00
C HIS A 311 -33.88 4.00 5.90
N HIS A 312 -33.72 2.75 5.44
CA HIS A 312 -34.18 1.55 6.14
C HIS A 312 -33.42 1.21 7.42
N GLN A 313 -32.25 1.77 7.63
CA GLN A 313 -31.47 1.63 8.85
C GLN A 313 -30.95 3.00 9.28
N ILE A 314 -31.26 3.42 10.51
CA ILE A 314 -30.77 4.67 11.08
C ILE A 314 -29.41 4.37 11.72
N PRO A 315 -28.31 4.90 11.21
CA PRO A 315 -27.01 4.69 11.83
C PRO A 315 -26.98 5.38 13.21
N GLU A 316 -26.41 4.70 14.21
CA GLU A 316 -26.12 5.32 15.49
C GLU A 316 -25.06 6.42 15.30
N VAL A 317 -25.25 7.53 16.00
CA VAL A 317 -24.27 8.63 15.99
C VAL A 317 -22.94 8.12 16.54
N ASN A 318 -21.88 8.15 15.71
CA ASN A 318 -20.55 7.79 16.16
C ASN A 318 -19.80 9.01 16.74
N VAL A 319 -18.66 8.77 17.38
CA VAL A 319 -17.89 9.84 18.03
C VAL A 319 -17.31 10.85 17.02
N TYR A 320 -16.97 10.42 15.80
CA TYR A 320 -16.47 11.31 14.74
C TYR A 320 -17.51 12.36 14.34
N CYS A 321 -18.77 11.98 14.30
CA CYS A 321 -19.91 12.84 14.10
C CYS A 321 -19.97 13.96 15.17
N LEU A 322 -19.78 13.60 16.43
CA LEU A 322 -19.77 14.56 17.54
C LEU A 322 -18.58 15.51 17.44
N TRP A 323 -17.39 15.00 17.13
CA TRP A 323 -16.21 15.84 16.95
C TRP A 323 -16.30 16.74 15.72
N ALA A 324 -16.91 16.27 14.63
CA ALA A 324 -17.18 17.09 13.45
C ALA A 324 -18.14 18.26 13.78
N TYR A 325 -19.20 17.98 14.52
CA TYR A 325 -20.14 19.01 15.03
C TYR A 325 -19.41 20.02 15.93
N ASP A 326 -18.62 19.52 16.89
CA ASP A 326 -17.89 20.35 17.83
C ASP A 326 -16.77 21.18 17.15
N SER A 327 -16.20 20.70 16.04
CA SER A 327 -15.23 21.44 15.22
C SER A 327 -15.85 22.69 14.59
N VAL A 328 -17.08 22.58 14.07
CA VAL A 328 -17.83 23.74 13.54
C VAL A 328 -18.08 24.76 14.64
N TRP A 329 -18.48 24.29 15.83
CA TRP A 329 -18.73 25.19 16.97
C TRP A 329 -17.45 25.83 17.50
N ALA A 330 -16.31 25.12 17.52
CA ALA A 330 -15.03 25.69 17.92
C ALA A 330 -14.61 26.83 16.99
N LEU A 331 -14.73 26.60 15.69
CA LEU A 331 -14.43 27.60 14.66
C LEU A 331 -15.38 28.81 14.76
N ALA A 332 -16.70 28.56 14.89
CA ALA A 332 -17.70 29.62 15.01
C ALA A 332 -17.46 30.53 16.23
N LYS A 333 -17.15 29.93 17.38
CA LYS A 333 -16.85 30.68 18.60
C LYS A 333 -15.56 31.49 18.48
N ALA A 334 -14.51 30.92 17.89
CA ALA A 334 -13.27 31.66 17.65
C ALA A 334 -13.49 32.85 16.71
N ALA A 335 -14.22 32.62 15.64
CA ALA A 335 -14.55 33.68 14.69
C ALA A 335 -15.40 34.79 15.31
N TYR A 336 -16.34 34.41 16.17
CA TYR A 336 -17.14 35.38 16.93
C TYR A 336 -16.31 36.25 17.86
N HIS A 337 -15.33 35.66 18.55
CA HIS A 337 -14.42 36.40 19.45
C HIS A 337 -13.48 37.38 18.71
N LEU A 338 -13.08 37.04 17.50
CA LEU A 338 -12.20 37.90 16.68
C LEU A 338 -12.94 39.10 16.06
N GLY A 339 -14.26 38.99 15.90
CA GLY A 339 -15.08 40.03 15.26
C GLY A 339 -14.85 40.17 13.75
N PRO A 340 -15.54 41.08 13.08
CA PRO A 340 -15.42 41.28 11.64
C PRO A 340 -14.04 41.80 11.26
N THR A 341 -13.34 41.04 10.43
CA THR A 341 -12.08 41.49 9.81
C THR A 341 -12.37 42.65 8.87
N THR A 342 -11.77 43.80 9.11
CA THR A 342 -11.83 44.92 8.15
C THR A 342 -11.16 44.46 6.86
N SER A 343 -11.97 44.14 5.84
CA SER A 343 -11.48 43.82 4.52
C SER A 343 -10.69 45.01 3.98
N MET A 344 -9.37 44.89 3.86
CA MET A 344 -8.61 45.85 3.07
C MET A 344 -9.15 45.82 1.64
N GLN A 345 -9.58 47.01 1.13
CA GLN A 345 -10.04 47.22 -0.22
C GLN A 345 -9.06 46.60 -1.23
N LYS A 346 -9.61 45.80 -2.14
CA LYS A 346 -8.94 45.33 -3.35
C LYS A 346 -8.36 46.52 -4.12
N ASN A 347 -7.07 46.69 -4.13
CA ASN A 347 -6.40 47.50 -5.16
C ASN A 347 -6.21 46.61 -6.39
N ASP A 348 -6.95 46.90 -7.45
CA ASP A 348 -7.02 46.15 -8.69
C ASP A 348 -5.79 46.25 -9.62
N SER A 349 -4.61 46.53 -9.04
CA SER A 349 -3.38 46.69 -9.85
C SER A 349 -2.16 46.09 -9.15
N ALA A 350 -2.09 44.74 -9.07
CA ALA A 350 -0.86 44.11 -8.63
C ALA A 350 -0.62 42.81 -9.40
N ASN A 351 0.59 42.70 -9.95
CA ASN A 351 1.14 41.58 -10.72
C ASN A 351 0.92 40.18 -10.07
N GLU A 352 0.82 39.11 -10.87
CA GLU A 352 0.66 37.69 -10.46
C GLU A 352 1.62 37.24 -9.36
N LEU A 353 2.84 37.79 -9.30
CA LEU A 353 3.80 37.53 -8.21
C LEU A 353 3.38 38.15 -6.87
N ALA A 354 2.61 39.23 -6.89
CA ALA A 354 2.04 39.84 -5.69
C ALA A 354 0.82 39.06 -5.18
N HIS A 355 0.14 38.28 -6.02
CA HIS A 355 -0.93 37.36 -5.62
C HIS A 355 -0.43 36.21 -4.74
N LEU A 356 0.73 35.62 -5.09
CA LEU A 356 1.39 34.61 -4.26
C LEU A 356 1.91 35.17 -2.93
N ALA A 357 2.37 36.44 -2.93
CA ALA A 357 2.81 37.14 -1.71
C ALA A 357 1.62 37.59 -0.82
N ALA A 358 0.47 37.92 -1.40
CA ALA A 358 -0.75 38.29 -0.66
C ALA A 358 -1.38 37.12 0.05
N ILE A 359 -1.19 35.87 -0.43
CA ILE A 359 -1.56 34.64 0.27
C ILE A 359 -0.70 34.48 1.56
N HIS A 360 0.52 34.98 1.58
CA HIS A 360 1.40 34.99 2.75
C HIS A 360 1.03 36.00 3.85
N SER A 361 0.18 36.98 3.59
CA SER A 361 -0.07 38.12 4.51
C SER A 361 -1.38 38.04 5.28
N ARG A 362 -2.10 36.91 5.31
CA ARG A 362 -3.31 36.82 6.15
C ARG A 362 -2.96 36.53 7.61
N ARG A 363 -2.77 37.59 8.43
CA ARG A 363 -2.68 37.54 9.90
C ARG A 363 -3.87 36.80 10.55
N THR A 364 -5.02 36.69 9.90
CA THR A 364 -6.25 36.06 10.38
C THR A 364 -6.13 34.57 10.68
N GLY A 365 -5.33 33.79 9.97
CA GLY A 365 -5.19 32.34 10.21
C GLY A 365 -4.52 32.03 11.55
N SER A 366 -3.45 32.69 11.89
CA SER A 366 -2.75 32.50 13.19
C SER A 366 -3.61 32.95 14.38
N ASP A 367 -4.33 34.06 14.26
CA ASP A 367 -5.21 34.59 15.33
C ASP A 367 -6.38 33.66 15.57
N LEU A 368 -6.93 33.05 14.50
CA LEU A 368 -8.00 32.08 14.59
C LEU A 368 -7.54 30.80 15.31
N VAL A 369 -6.35 30.28 14.95
CA VAL A 369 -5.72 29.15 15.64
C VAL A 369 -5.52 29.47 17.12
N HIS A 370 -4.93 30.60 17.46
CA HIS A 370 -4.71 30.98 18.86
C HIS A 370 -6.00 31.12 19.64
N THR A 371 -7.07 31.63 19.04
CA THR A 371 -8.37 31.79 19.68
C THR A 371 -9.03 30.42 19.88
N ILE A 372 -8.97 29.50 18.91
CA ILE A 372 -9.48 28.14 19.06
C ILE A 372 -8.74 27.41 20.19
N LEU A 373 -7.42 27.54 20.25
CA LEU A 373 -6.57 26.86 21.26
C LEU A 373 -6.83 27.34 22.67
N ARG A 374 -7.18 28.59 22.86
CA ARG A 374 -7.55 29.15 24.17
C ARG A 374 -9.00 28.92 24.54
N GLY A 375 -9.82 28.55 23.59
CA GLY A 375 -11.25 28.33 23.77
C GLY A 375 -11.54 27.12 24.66
N LYS A 376 -12.44 27.31 25.58
CA LYS A 376 -13.02 26.26 26.44
C LYS A 376 -14.52 26.33 26.33
N PHE A 377 -15.18 25.21 25.95
CA PHE A 377 -16.62 25.15 25.86
C PHE A 377 -17.16 23.72 26.02
N THR A 378 -18.45 23.61 26.33
CA THR A 378 -19.13 22.31 26.37
C THR A 378 -19.74 22.02 25.01
N GLY A 379 -19.19 20.99 24.28
CA GLY A 379 -19.69 20.47 23.03
C GLY A 379 -20.68 19.32 23.22
N LEU A 380 -20.94 18.58 22.13
CA LEU A 380 -21.69 17.33 22.16
C LEU A 380 -20.87 16.17 22.73
N SER A 381 -19.59 16.15 22.43
CA SER A 381 -18.66 15.13 22.91
C SER A 381 -18.21 15.35 24.36
N GLY A 382 -18.61 16.45 25.00
CA GLY A 382 -18.27 16.79 26.35
C GLY A 382 -17.59 18.15 26.49
N GLU A 383 -16.66 18.27 27.44
CA GLU A 383 -15.86 19.49 27.61
C GLU A 383 -14.75 19.55 26.57
N ILE A 384 -14.79 20.54 25.70
CA ILE A 384 -13.78 20.78 24.67
C ILE A 384 -12.74 21.74 25.25
N GLN A 385 -11.54 21.23 25.43
CA GLN A 385 -10.37 21.97 25.82
C GLN A 385 -9.18 21.40 25.04
N LEU A 386 -8.46 22.27 24.34
CA LEU A 386 -7.29 21.89 23.55
C LEU A 386 -6.00 22.14 24.36
N LYS A 387 -5.15 21.12 24.42
CA LYS A 387 -3.81 21.21 25.01
C LYS A 387 -2.79 20.88 23.94
N ASN A 388 -1.86 21.80 23.67
CA ASN A 388 -0.88 21.65 22.60
C ASN A 388 -1.48 21.37 21.20
N GLY A 389 -2.65 21.97 20.90
CA GLY A 389 -3.34 21.76 19.62
C GLY A 389 -4.11 20.44 19.49
N GLN A 390 -4.26 19.68 20.57
CA GLN A 390 -4.94 18.41 20.60
C GLN A 390 -6.07 18.43 21.64
N LEU A 391 -7.14 17.71 21.36
CA LEU A 391 -8.19 17.53 22.33
C LEU A 391 -7.64 16.85 23.59
N GLN A 392 -7.99 17.38 24.75
CA GLN A 392 -7.54 16.80 26.01
C GLN A 392 -7.97 15.34 26.08
N GLN A 393 -7.05 14.48 26.54
CA GLN A 393 -7.31 13.04 26.63
C GLN A 393 -8.61 12.75 27.37
N PRO A 394 -9.40 11.76 26.94
CA PRO A 394 -10.62 11.38 27.61
C PRO A 394 -10.30 10.87 29.02
N LEU A 395 -11.15 11.23 29.97
CA LEU A 395 -11.01 10.77 31.37
C LEU A 395 -11.24 9.27 31.52
N ALA A 396 -11.96 8.64 30.60
CA ALA A 396 -12.29 7.23 30.64
C ALA A 396 -12.40 6.64 29.22
N PHE A 397 -12.08 5.35 29.11
CA PHE A 397 -12.33 4.53 27.93
C PHE A 397 -13.41 3.50 28.25
N GLU A 398 -14.35 3.32 27.34
CA GLU A 398 -15.29 2.19 27.37
C GLU A 398 -14.63 0.94 26.82
N ILE A 399 -14.83 -0.17 27.52
CA ILE A 399 -14.45 -1.50 27.04
C ILE A 399 -15.73 -2.16 26.56
N VAL A 400 -15.71 -2.57 25.30
CA VAL A 400 -16.86 -3.20 24.64
C VAL A 400 -16.50 -4.62 24.21
N ASN A 401 -17.54 -5.45 24.08
CA ASN A 401 -17.41 -6.81 23.56
C ASN A 401 -18.48 -7.02 22.49
N VAL A 402 -18.09 -7.65 21.38
CA VAL A 402 -19.01 -7.93 20.26
C VAL A 402 -19.68 -9.28 20.52
N ILE A 403 -20.95 -9.26 20.92
CA ILE A 403 -21.79 -10.44 21.19
C ILE A 403 -23.17 -10.17 20.63
N GLY A 404 -23.44 -10.65 19.42
CA GLY A 404 -24.63 -10.35 18.64
C GLY A 404 -24.71 -8.87 18.23
N ARG A 405 -24.42 -7.97 19.17
CA ARG A 405 -24.24 -6.52 18.97
C ARG A 405 -23.12 -6.03 19.90
N VAL A 406 -22.71 -4.79 19.70
CA VAL A 406 -21.69 -4.15 20.57
C VAL A 406 -22.25 -3.94 21.98
N LYS A 407 -21.65 -4.59 22.97
CA LYS A 407 -22.06 -4.52 24.37
C LYS A 407 -20.94 -3.93 25.22
N ARG A 408 -21.22 -2.88 25.98
CA ARG A 408 -20.27 -2.34 26.96
C ARG A 408 -20.16 -3.29 28.15
N ILE A 409 -18.91 -3.63 28.50
CA ILE A 409 -18.59 -4.56 29.58
C ILE A 409 -17.85 -3.88 30.74
N GLY A 410 -17.35 -2.65 30.56
CA GLY A 410 -16.69 -1.88 31.62
C GLY A 410 -16.09 -0.58 31.10
N PHE A 411 -15.33 0.05 32.00
CA PHE A 411 -14.60 1.27 31.76
C PHE A 411 -13.16 1.10 32.24
N TRP A 412 -12.25 1.84 31.61
CA TRP A 412 -10.91 2.03 32.11
C TRP A 412 -10.62 3.51 32.32
N THR A 413 -9.98 3.84 33.44
CA THR A 413 -9.46 5.17 33.73
C THR A 413 -8.04 5.06 34.25
N GLN A 414 -7.24 6.07 33.99
CA GLN A 414 -5.85 6.10 34.47
C GLN A 414 -5.72 6.02 36.01
N TRP A 415 -6.70 6.55 36.74
CA TRP A 415 -6.68 6.63 38.19
C TRP A 415 -7.25 5.38 38.89
N ASN A 416 -8.30 4.81 38.35
CA ASN A 416 -9.03 3.70 39.00
C ASN A 416 -8.80 2.33 38.31
N GLY A 417 -8.07 2.31 37.16
CA GLY A 417 -7.93 1.11 36.33
C GLY A 417 -9.26 0.66 35.73
N MET A 418 -9.49 -0.66 35.70
CA MET A 418 -10.70 -1.28 35.18
C MET A 418 -11.86 -1.23 36.16
N THR A 419 -13.02 -0.74 35.71
CA THR A 419 -14.23 -0.62 36.52
C THR A 419 -15.48 -1.02 35.75
N GLN A 420 -16.56 -1.41 36.44
CA GLN A 420 -17.85 -1.71 35.77
C GLN A 420 -18.68 -0.44 35.50
N GLY A 421 -18.51 0.61 36.32
CA GLY A 421 -19.22 1.87 36.20
C GLY A 421 -18.33 3.07 36.54
N LEU A 422 -18.68 4.25 36.01
CA LEU A 422 -18.03 5.52 36.34
C LEU A 422 -18.81 6.20 37.46
N ASN A 423 -18.16 6.41 38.63
CA ASN A 423 -18.74 7.24 39.70
C ASN A 423 -18.45 8.71 39.44
N ARG A 424 -19.47 9.57 39.43
CA ARG A 424 -19.36 11.03 39.25
C ARG A 424 -18.72 11.76 40.43
N SER A 425 -18.65 11.14 41.61
CA SER A 425 -18.06 11.75 42.78
C SER A 425 -16.57 11.39 42.93
N ASN A 426 -15.73 12.40 42.88
CA ASN A 426 -14.28 12.33 43.07
C ASN A 426 -13.84 11.93 44.50
N VAL A 427 -14.47 11.00 45.13
CA VAL A 427 -14.09 10.53 46.47
C VAL A 427 -13.65 9.08 46.35
N ALA A 428 -12.43 8.82 46.77
CA ALA A 428 -11.74 7.55 46.83
C ALA A 428 -12.38 6.59 47.84
N THR A 429 -13.60 6.12 47.56
CA THR A 429 -14.15 4.95 48.24
C THR A 429 -13.98 3.76 47.33
N GLN A 430 -12.86 3.07 47.54
CA GLN A 430 -12.54 1.80 46.89
C GLN A 430 -13.50 0.72 47.36
N SER A 431 -14.65 0.59 46.74
CA SER A 431 -15.52 -0.57 46.96
C SER A 431 -15.01 -1.72 46.08
N PRO A 432 -14.64 -2.88 46.66
CA PRO A 432 -14.11 -4.03 45.90
C PRO A 432 -15.06 -4.56 44.82
N SER A 433 -16.36 -4.28 44.95
CA SER A 433 -17.38 -4.68 43.98
C SER A 433 -17.32 -3.96 42.63
N LEU A 434 -16.67 -2.78 42.55
CA LEU A 434 -16.53 -2.00 41.31
C LEU A 434 -15.42 -2.51 40.41
N ARG A 435 -14.54 -3.37 40.89
CA ARG A 435 -13.43 -3.95 40.08
C ARG A 435 -13.84 -5.10 39.15
N LYS A 436 -15.11 -5.52 39.18
CA LYS A 436 -15.62 -6.59 38.28
C LYS A 436 -16.03 -5.96 36.94
N MET A 437 -15.57 -6.56 35.86
CA MET A 437 -16.13 -6.29 34.53
C MET A 437 -17.39 -7.12 34.31
N GLY A 438 -18.23 -6.72 33.36
CA GLY A 438 -19.36 -7.53 32.90
C GLY A 438 -18.91 -8.88 32.30
N SER A 439 -19.86 -9.78 32.09
CA SER A 439 -19.59 -11.05 31.42
C SER A 439 -19.04 -10.84 30.01
N ILE A 440 -17.95 -11.53 29.70
CA ILE A 440 -17.27 -11.44 28.40
C ILE A 440 -17.56 -12.74 27.64
N GLY A 441 -18.01 -12.61 26.41
CA GLY A 441 -18.02 -13.71 25.45
C GLY A 441 -16.75 -13.68 24.61
N TRP A 442 -16.11 -14.81 24.52
CA TRP A 442 -14.90 -15.00 23.72
C TRP A 442 -15.21 -15.67 22.39
N PRO A 443 -14.30 -15.65 21.40
CA PRO A 443 -14.46 -16.38 20.15
C PRO A 443 -14.86 -17.83 20.36
N GLY A 444 -15.67 -18.39 19.46
CA GLY A 444 -16.24 -19.73 19.59
C GLY A 444 -17.34 -19.83 20.65
N SER A 445 -18.02 -18.70 20.98
CA SER A 445 -19.08 -18.62 22.00
C SER A 445 -18.64 -19.10 23.39
N SER A 446 -17.36 -19.01 23.70
CA SER A 446 -16.76 -19.44 24.96
C SER A 446 -16.91 -18.37 26.05
N SER A 447 -17.15 -18.79 27.29
CA SER A 447 -17.02 -17.95 28.48
C SER A 447 -15.64 -18.05 29.15
N ALA A 448 -14.80 -19.01 28.71
CA ALA A 448 -13.47 -19.22 29.24
C ALA A 448 -12.46 -18.24 28.64
N VAL A 449 -11.71 -17.54 29.48
CA VAL A 449 -10.64 -16.64 29.07
C VAL A 449 -9.57 -17.39 28.28
N PRO A 450 -9.18 -16.93 27.08
CA PRO A 450 -8.07 -17.53 26.34
C PRO A 450 -6.77 -17.49 27.16
N LYS A 451 -6.06 -18.61 27.22
CA LYS A 451 -4.85 -18.76 28.08
C LYS A 451 -3.61 -18.05 27.54
N GLY A 452 -3.67 -17.52 26.31
CA GLY A 452 -2.56 -16.79 25.68
C GLY A 452 -1.48 -17.67 25.04
N GLN A 453 -1.47 -18.96 25.34
CA GLN A 453 -0.56 -19.94 24.75
C GLN A 453 -1.33 -21.23 24.47
N ARG A 454 -1.02 -21.88 23.37
CA ARG A 454 -1.57 -23.20 23.05
C ARG A 454 -0.90 -24.28 23.91
N VAL A 455 -1.71 -25.03 24.63
CA VAL A 455 -1.25 -26.22 25.40
C VAL A 455 -1.36 -27.43 24.49
N MET A 456 -0.24 -28.04 24.18
CA MET A 456 -0.20 -29.27 23.37
C MET A 456 -0.71 -30.46 24.12
N PRO A 457 -1.45 -31.36 23.45
CA PRO A 457 -1.77 -32.69 24.05
C PRO A 457 -0.49 -33.51 24.20
N LYS A 458 -0.19 -33.98 25.38
CA LYS A 458 0.87 -34.93 25.63
C LYS A 458 0.41 -36.29 25.09
N THR A 459 0.66 -36.58 23.82
CA THR A 459 0.40 -37.90 23.27
C THR A 459 1.68 -38.70 23.19
N GLY A 460 1.82 -39.67 24.07
CA GLY A 460 2.92 -40.68 24.01
C GLY A 460 2.79 -41.66 22.82
N LYS A 461 1.83 -41.44 21.90
CA LYS A 461 1.59 -42.31 20.75
C LYS A 461 2.49 -41.91 19.60
N ARG A 462 3.16 -42.91 18.95
CA ARG A 462 3.91 -42.64 17.71
C ARG A 462 2.96 -42.29 16.58
N MET A 463 3.26 -41.20 15.86
CA MET A 463 2.47 -40.75 14.72
C MET A 463 2.76 -41.63 13.50
N ARG A 464 1.73 -42.01 12.78
CA ARG A 464 1.83 -42.72 11.50
C ARG A 464 1.86 -41.66 10.38
N ILE A 465 3.01 -41.49 9.75
CA ILE A 465 3.19 -40.49 8.70
C ILE A 465 3.21 -41.19 7.35
N GLY A 466 2.21 -40.95 6.53
CA GLY A 466 2.18 -41.41 5.14
C GLY A 466 3.20 -40.66 4.28
N VAL A 467 4.02 -41.41 3.53
CA VAL A 467 5.04 -40.83 2.63
C VAL A 467 4.81 -41.37 1.23
N PRO A 468 4.79 -40.51 0.20
CA PRO A 468 4.61 -40.96 -1.17
C PRO A 468 5.77 -41.84 -1.63
N PHE A 469 5.43 -42.97 -2.26
CA PHE A 469 6.38 -43.91 -2.85
C PHE A 469 6.25 -43.87 -4.36
N LYS A 470 7.13 -43.11 -5.03
CA LYS A 470 7.13 -42.99 -6.49
C LYS A 470 8.52 -43.23 -7.08
N LYS A 471 8.57 -43.56 -8.37
CA LYS A 471 9.80 -43.94 -9.08
C LYS A 471 10.71 -42.74 -9.44
N GLY A 472 10.12 -41.56 -9.62
CA GLY A 472 10.83 -40.36 -10.01
C GLY A 472 11.13 -39.39 -8.86
N PHE A 473 12.06 -38.45 -9.05
CA PHE A 473 12.37 -37.33 -8.16
C PHE A 473 12.71 -37.76 -6.71
N LYS A 474 13.55 -38.77 -6.54
CA LYS A 474 14.00 -39.29 -5.23
C LYS A 474 14.66 -38.22 -4.35
N GLU A 475 15.18 -37.16 -4.94
CA GLU A 475 15.77 -36.01 -4.24
C GLU A 475 14.72 -35.25 -3.41
N LEU A 476 13.44 -35.23 -3.83
CA LEU A 476 12.35 -34.66 -3.06
C LEU A 476 11.87 -35.63 -1.97
N VAL A 477 11.55 -36.87 -2.36
CA VAL A 477 11.15 -37.96 -1.48
C VAL A 477 11.69 -39.27 -2.02
N GLY A 478 12.62 -39.90 -1.31
CA GLY A 478 13.21 -41.21 -1.62
C GLY A 478 12.81 -42.22 -0.57
N VAL A 479 12.27 -43.35 -1.01
CA VAL A 479 11.92 -44.47 -0.15
C VAL A 479 12.69 -45.71 -0.62
N GLU A 480 13.51 -46.28 0.26
CA GLU A 480 14.32 -47.49 0.00
C GLU A 480 14.03 -48.53 1.07
N LEU A 481 13.86 -49.77 0.67
CA LEU A 481 13.69 -50.87 1.55
C LEU A 481 15.07 -51.50 1.82
N ASP A 482 15.51 -51.50 3.07
CA ASP A 482 16.73 -52.20 3.51
C ASP A 482 16.42 -53.66 3.63
N PRO A 483 16.96 -54.55 2.77
CA PRO A 483 16.65 -55.95 2.76
C PRO A 483 17.27 -56.68 3.96
N GLU A 484 18.33 -56.15 4.61
CA GLU A 484 18.98 -56.80 5.73
C GLU A 484 18.28 -56.53 7.07
N LYS A 485 17.61 -55.35 7.22
CA LYS A 485 16.97 -54.94 8.47
C LYS A 485 15.45 -54.93 8.41
N ASN A 486 14.87 -55.25 7.27
CA ASN A 486 13.42 -55.16 7.02
C ASN A 486 12.84 -53.77 7.47
N ALA A 487 13.67 -52.74 7.33
CA ALA A 487 13.37 -51.36 7.72
C ALA A 487 13.23 -50.46 6.48
N THR A 488 12.24 -49.59 6.47
CA THR A 488 12.07 -48.61 5.42
C THR A 488 12.92 -47.37 5.72
N ILE A 489 13.88 -47.09 4.86
CA ILE A 489 14.68 -45.85 4.92
C ILE A 489 14.00 -44.82 4.05
N VAL A 490 13.60 -43.70 4.69
CA VAL A 490 12.97 -42.55 3.99
C VAL A 490 13.91 -41.36 4.02
N THR A 491 14.25 -40.84 2.84
CA THR A 491 15.20 -39.74 2.62
C THR A 491 14.59 -38.69 1.68
N GLY A 492 15.23 -37.56 1.51
CA GLY A 492 14.84 -36.53 0.57
C GLY A 492 14.64 -35.17 1.23
N PHE A 493 14.60 -34.14 0.39
CA PHE A 493 14.47 -32.74 0.82
C PHE A 493 13.26 -32.53 1.75
N CYS A 494 12.08 -33.01 1.34
CA CYS A 494 10.84 -32.86 2.13
C CYS A 494 10.95 -33.53 3.51
N ILE A 495 11.62 -34.66 3.57
CA ILE A 495 11.82 -35.45 4.80
C ILE A 495 12.77 -34.71 5.74
N ASP A 496 13.87 -34.18 5.23
CA ASP A 496 14.85 -33.45 6.05
C ASP A 496 14.26 -32.12 6.57
N VAL A 497 13.45 -31.42 5.77
CA VAL A 497 12.72 -30.23 6.26
C VAL A 497 11.74 -30.60 7.37
N PHE A 498 11.01 -31.71 7.23
CA PHE A 498 10.08 -32.16 8.25
C PHE A 498 10.81 -32.52 9.54
N LYS A 499 11.89 -33.31 9.49
CA LYS A 499 12.71 -33.65 10.65
C LYS A 499 13.25 -32.40 11.33
N ALA A 500 13.84 -31.48 10.58
CA ALA A 500 14.34 -30.20 11.10
C ALA A 500 13.23 -29.33 11.73
N ALA A 501 12.01 -29.34 11.19
CA ALA A 501 10.88 -28.64 11.78
C ALA A 501 10.40 -29.27 13.10
N ILE A 502 10.34 -30.59 13.15
CA ILE A 502 10.00 -31.34 14.39
C ILE A 502 11.04 -31.12 15.47
N ASP A 503 12.34 -31.13 15.15
CA ASP A 503 13.44 -30.91 16.10
C ASP A 503 13.42 -29.53 16.76
N LEU A 504 12.77 -28.54 16.13
CA LEU A 504 12.58 -27.19 16.69
C LEU A 504 11.39 -27.07 17.63
N LEU A 505 10.55 -28.12 17.73
CA LEU A 505 9.39 -28.07 18.61
C LEU A 505 9.86 -28.13 20.08
N PRO A 506 9.19 -27.45 21.02
CA PRO A 506 9.53 -27.47 22.44
C PRO A 506 9.17 -28.79 23.16
N TYR A 507 8.72 -29.80 22.42
CA TYR A 507 8.31 -31.10 22.93
C TYR A 507 8.67 -32.19 21.92
N GLU A 508 8.91 -33.39 22.42
CA GLU A 508 9.28 -34.57 21.62
C GLU A 508 8.05 -35.12 20.90
N VAL A 509 8.14 -35.31 19.58
CA VAL A 509 7.13 -35.96 18.73
C VAL A 509 7.74 -37.25 18.18
N LYS A 510 7.20 -38.41 18.62
CA LYS A 510 7.61 -39.72 18.09
C LYS A 510 6.77 -40.06 16.86
N PHE A 511 7.41 -40.41 15.77
CA PHE A 511 6.73 -40.74 14.52
C PHE A 511 7.41 -41.91 13.78
N ASP A 512 6.64 -42.53 12.89
CA ASP A 512 7.08 -43.56 11.96
C ASP A 512 6.63 -43.19 10.55
N PHE A 513 7.54 -43.29 9.61
CA PHE A 513 7.20 -43.11 8.18
C PHE A 513 6.66 -44.39 7.60
N ILE A 514 5.52 -44.35 6.98
CA ILE A 514 4.85 -45.47 6.32
C ILE A 514 4.73 -45.18 4.86
N PRO A 515 5.41 -45.93 3.98
CA PRO A 515 5.28 -45.75 2.53
C PRO A 515 3.85 -45.98 2.05
N PHE A 516 3.33 -45.03 1.28
CA PHE A 516 2.05 -45.19 0.61
C PHE A 516 2.30 -45.78 -0.77
N PRO A 517 1.78 -47.00 -1.07
CA PRO A 517 2.05 -47.66 -2.33
C PRO A 517 1.47 -46.90 -3.51
N ASP A 518 2.15 -47.02 -4.68
CA ASP A 518 1.71 -46.42 -5.96
C ASP A 518 0.33 -46.98 -6.36
N SER A 519 -0.65 -46.07 -6.54
CA SER A 519 -1.98 -46.47 -6.95
C SER A 519 -2.10 -46.44 -8.47
N THR A 520 -2.68 -47.47 -9.05
CA THR A 520 -2.92 -47.59 -10.50
C THR A 520 -4.01 -46.62 -11.03
N THR A 521 -4.59 -45.78 -10.16
CA THR A 521 -5.78 -44.97 -10.45
C THR A 521 -5.51 -43.53 -10.94
N GLY A 522 -4.25 -43.10 -11.09
CA GLY A 522 -3.90 -41.78 -11.65
C GLY A 522 -4.28 -40.58 -10.78
N SER A 523 -4.58 -40.79 -9.49
CA SER A 523 -4.93 -39.75 -8.53
C SER A 523 -4.18 -39.94 -7.19
N TYR A 524 -2.93 -40.33 -7.27
CA TYR A 524 -2.10 -40.78 -6.18
C TYR A 524 -2.08 -39.87 -4.94
N TYR A 525 -1.86 -38.58 -5.09
CA TYR A 525 -1.86 -37.65 -3.97
C TYR A 525 -3.24 -37.40 -3.38
N GLU A 526 -4.30 -37.47 -4.16
CA GLU A 526 -5.67 -37.35 -3.65
C GLU A 526 -6.01 -38.53 -2.76
N ASP A 527 -5.56 -39.74 -3.11
CA ASP A 527 -5.77 -40.95 -2.33
C ASP A 527 -4.98 -40.88 -1.01
N LEU A 528 -3.72 -40.45 -1.03
CA LEU A 528 -2.91 -40.25 0.19
C LEU A 528 -3.59 -39.22 1.12
N ILE A 529 -4.05 -38.08 0.59
CA ILE A 529 -4.74 -37.04 1.37
C ILE A 529 -6.06 -37.57 1.94
N TYR A 530 -6.80 -38.35 1.17
CA TYR A 530 -8.05 -38.99 1.62
C TYR A 530 -7.82 -39.97 2.79
N HIS A 531 -6.71 -40.69 2.78
CA HIS A 531 -6.32 -41.55 3.91
C HIS A 531 -5.95 -40.74 5.17
N VAL A 532 -5.39 -39.52 5.03
CA VAL A 532 -5.20 -38.59 6.15
C VAL A 532 -6.55 -38.07 6.66
N TYR A 533 -7.48 -37.73 5.76
CA TYR A 533 -8.83 -37.32 6.13
C TYR A 533 -9.56 -38.40 6.91
N LEU A 534 -9.46 -39.67 6.49
CA LEU A 534 -10.00 -40.82 7.20
C LEU A 534 -9.24 -41.20 8.49
N GLN A 535 -8.21 -40.43 8.89
CA GLN A 535 -7.37 -40.67 10.07
C GLN A 535 -6.64 -42.03 10.08
N GLN A 536 -6.44 -42.61 8.89
CA GLN A 536 -5.60 -43.80 8.75
C GLN A 536 -4.12 -43.46 8.88
N TYR A 537 -3.74 -42.27 8.46
CA TYR A 537 -2.47 -41.61 8.78
C TYR A 537 -2.74 -40.38 9.63
N ASP A 538 -1.82 -40.11 10.55
CA ASP A 538 -1.88 -38.94 11.42
C ASP A 538 -1.31 -37.67 10.75
N ALA A 539 -0.51 -37.88 9.70
CA ALA A 539 -0.01 -36.84 8.80
C ALA A 539 0.45 -37.45 7.46
N ALA A 540 0.63 -36.62 6.42
CA ALA A 540 1.39 -36.97 5.24
C ALA A 540 2.51 -35.98 4.97
N VAL A 541 3.69 -36.50 4.64
CA VAL A 541 4.92 -35.76 4.42
C VAL A 541 5.50 -36.13 3.06
N GLY A 542 5.63 -35.13 2.19
CA GLY A 542 6.14 -35.30 0.83
C GLY A 542 6.07 -34.01 0.02
N ASP A 543 6.17 -34.17 -1.28
CA ASP A 543 6.06 -33.13 -2.29
C ASP A 543 4.58 -32.85 -2.63
N ILE A 544 3.78 -32.52 -1.61
CA ILE A 544 2.32 -32.35 -1.73
C ILE A 544 1.98 -30.89 -1.92
N THR A 545 1.51 -30.54 -3.10
CA THR A 545 1.10 -29.17 -3.44
C THR A 545 -0.13 -28.73 -2.68
N ILE A 546 -0.08 -27.54 -2.09
CA ILE A 546 -1.21 -26.91 -1.41
C ILE A 546 -2.22 -26.42 -2.44
N THR A 547 -3.46 -26.90 -2.36
CA THR A 547 -4.56 -26.46 -3.24
C THR A 547 -5.82 -26.17 -2.44
N GLY A 548 -6.68 -25.27 -2.97
CA GLY A 548 -7.95 -24.92 -2.31
C GLY A 548 -8.85 -26.14 -2.13
N ASN A 549 -8.92 -27.03 -3.14
CA ASN A 549 -9.72 -28.25 -3.07
C ASN A 549 -9.24 -29.20 -1.95
N ARG A 550 -7.93 -29.45 -1.87
CA ARG A 550 -7.32 -30.29 -0.82
C ARG A 550 -7.49 -29.68 0.57
N SER A 551 -7.36 -28.36 0.67
CA SER A 551 -7.55 -27.61 1.95
C SER A 551 -9.00 -27.65 2.46
N SER A 552 -9.97 -28.10 1.67
CA SER A 552 -11.34 -28.31 2.14
C SER A 552 -11.44 -29.55 3.07
N TYR A 553 -10.60 -30.56 2.90
CA TYR A 553 -10.64 -31.83 3.63
C TYR A 553 -9.59 -31.93 4.74
N VAL A 554 -8.43 -31.32 4.55
CA VAL A 554 -7.27 -31.43 5.45
C VAL A 554 -6.67 -30.06 5.73
N ASP A 555 -5.82 -29.94 6.74
CA ASP A 555 -5.05 -28.75 7.02
C ASP A 555 -3.60 -28.92 6.54
N PHE A 556 -3.09 -27.89 5.90
CA PHE A 556 -1.70 -27.82 5.45
C PHE A 556 -0.87 -26.97 6.40
N THR A 557 0.40 -27.31 6.53
CA THR A 557 1.37 -26.40 7.12
C THR A 557 1.66 -25.24 6.17
N MET A 558 2.33 -24.23 6.68
CA MET A 558 2.95 -23.22 5.85
C MET A 558 3.80 -23.87 4.74
N PRO A 559 3.79 -23.34 3.52
CA PRO A 559 4.62 -23.88 2.44
C PRO A 559 6.11 -23.75 2.79
N PHE A 560 6.85 -24.84 2.62
CA PHE A 560 8.28 -24.88 2.86
C PHE A 560 9.12 -24.79 1.57
N THR A 561 8.46 -24.80 0.40
CA THR A 561 9.11 -24.61 -0.90
C THR A 561 8.77 -23.24 -1.51
N GLU A 562 9.46 -22.90 -2.59
CA GLU A 562 9.09 -21.78 -3.43
C GLU A 562 7.75 -22.06 -4.13
N THR A 563 6.96 -21.02 -4.33
CA THR A 563 5.65 -21.08 -4.95
C THR A 563 5.73 -20.76 -6.43
N GLY A 564 4.92 -21.43 -7.24
CA GLY A 564 4.81 -21.15 -8.66
C GLY A 564 5.31 -22.26 -9.55
N VAL A 565 5.15 -22.04 -10.85
CA VAL A 565 5.62 -22.91 -11.92
C VAL A 565 6.70 -22.24 -12.72
N ALA A 566 7.62 -23.00 -13.26
CA ALA A 566 8.67 -22.51 -14.12
C ALA A 566 8.79 -23.40 -15.36
N MET A 567 9.38 -22.86 -16.41
CA MET A 567 9.56 -23.53 -17.68
C MET A 567 11.05 -23.91 -17.86
N ILE A 568 11.32 -25.15 -18.18
CA ILE A 568 12.63 -25.62 -18.58
C ILE A 568 12.73 -25.53 -20.09
N VAL A 569 13.76 -24.86 -20.56
CA VAL A 569 14.06 -24.74 -22.01
C VAL A 569 15.51 -25.07 -22.29
N PRO A 570 15.83 -25.65 -23.45
CA PRO A 570 17.23 -25.87 -23.87
C PRO A 570 17.97 -24.54 -24.01
N ILE A 571 19.20 -24.48 -23.57
CA ILE A 571 20.09 -23.35 -23.86
C ILE A 571 20.52 -23.46 -25.33
N GLU A 572 19.95 -22.61 -26.19
CA GLU A 572 20.42 -22.52 -27.59
C GLU A 572 21.84 -21.96 -27.60
N THR A 573 22.81 -22.85 -27.69
CA THR A 573 24.23 -22.51 -27.93
C THR A 573 24.50 -22.20 -29.39
N SER A 574 23.49 -21.78 -30.17
CA SER A 574 23.72 -21.32 -31.52
C SER A 574 24.61 -20.07 -31.46
N ARG A 575 25.92 -20.27 -31.58
CA ARG A 575 26.82 -19.22 -32.04
C ARG A 575 26.36 -18.84 -33.44
N SER A 576 25.36 -17.96 -33.52
CA SER A 576 25.02 -17.33 -34.78
C SER A 576 26.27 -16.58 -35.24
N THR A 577 26.97 -17.17 -36.20
CA THR A 577 28.09 -16.54 -36.92
C THR A 577 27.60 -15.42 -37.83
N ASN A 578 26.35 -15.08 -37.78
CA ASN A 578 25.70 -14.10 -38.63
C ASN A 578 26.06 -12.68 -38.17
N MET A 579 26.96 -12.02 -38.91
CA MET A 579 27.38 -10.65 -38.63
C MET A 579 26.23 -9.60 -38.76
N TRP A 580 25.06 -10.02 -39.20
CA TRP A 580 23.87 -9.21 -39.43
C TRP A 580 22.81 -9.42 -38.34
N ILE A 581 23.16 -10.01 -37.19
CA ILE A 581 22.24 -10.34 -36.08
C ILE A 581 21.50 -9.10 -35.54
N PHE A 582 22.13 -7.93 -35.65
CA PHE A 582 21.53 -6.66 -35.27
C PHE A 582 20.30 -6.23 -36.11
N LEU A 583 20.13 -6.83 -37.29
CA LEU A 583 18.97 -6.61 -38.17
C LEU A 583 17.79 -7.56 -37.85
N GLN A 584 18.03 -8.67 -37.14
CA GLN A 584 17.03 -9.71 -36.87
C GLN A 584 15.85 -9.27 -35.99
N PRO A 585 15.96 -8.30 -35.05
CA PRO A 585 14.82 -7.91 -34.20
C PRO A 585 13.63 -7.33 -34.96
N LEU A 586 13.82 -6.83 -36.18
CA LEU A 586 12.79 -6.19 -36.97
C LEU A 586 12.64 -6.87 -38.34
N THR A 587 11.42 -6.97 -38.84
CA THR A 587 11.16 -7.47 -40.20
C THR A 587 11.70 -6.51 -41.23
N VAL A 588 12.04 -7.02 -42.43
CA VAL A 588 12.56 -6.20 -43.54
C VAL A 588 11.59 -5.04 -43.88
N ASP A 589 10.30 -5.32 -43.86
CA ASP A 589 9.26 -4.32 -44.14
C ASP A 589 9.28 -3.19 -43.07
N LEU A 590 9.50 -3.54 -41.81
CA LEU A 590 9.61 -2.56 -40.73
C LEU A 590 10.87 -1.71 -40.84
N TRP A 591 12.02 -2.32 -41.26
CA TRP A 591 13.24 -1.58 -41.56
C TRP A 591 13.05 -0.56 -42.71
N LEU A 592 12.30 -0.94 -43.76
CA LEU A 592 11.96 -0.04 -44.86
C LEU A 592 11.06 1.09 -44.42
N VAL A 593 10.05 0.81 -43.59
CA VAL A 593 9.15 1.84 -43.02
C VAL A 593 9.94 2.80 -42.13
N ILE A 594 10.80 2.28 -41.25
CA ILE A 594 11.66 3.12 -40.39
C ILE A 594 12.57 3.99 -41.25
N GLY A 595 13.21 3.45 -42.28
CA GLY A 595 14.03 4.21 -43.20
C GLY A 595 13.27 5.31 -43.93
N ALA A 596 12.05 5.01 -44.41
CA ALA A 596 11.20 5.98 -45.06
C ALA A 596 10.78 7.11 -44.11
N PHE A 597 10.41 6.78 -42.85
CA PHE A 597 10.11 7.80 -41.83
C PHE A 597 11.32 8.63 -41.44
N PHE A 598 12.52 8.07 -41.41
CA PHE A 598 13.76 8.83 -41.21
C PHE A 598 13.97 9.87 -42.31
N VAL A 599 13.82 9.48 -43.58
CA VAL A 599 13.92 10.40 -44.71
C VAL A 599 12.85 11.45 -44.65
N PHE A 600 11.60 11.05 -44.35
CA PHE A 600 10.47 11.97 -44.21
C PHE A 600 10.70 13.02 -43.11
N THR A 601 11.10 12.56 -41.91
CA THR A 601 11.40 13.46 -40.78
C THR A 601 12.57 14.38 -41.12
N GLY A 602 13.59 13.85 -41.80
CA GLY A 602 14.73 14.61 -42.30
C GLY A 602 14.28 15.76 -43.27
N CYS A 603 13.37 15.45 -44.18
CA CYS A 603 12.81 16.44 -45.12
C CYS A 603 11.97 17.48 -44.38
N VAL A 604 11.19 17.07 -43.39
CA VAL A 604 10.39 18.00 -42.55
C VAL A 604 11.29 18.97 -41.78
N VAL A 605 12.32 18.45 -41.11
CA VAL A 605 13.32 19.25 -40.37
C VAL A 605 14.05 20.19 -41.33
N TRP A 606 14.46 19.69 -42.48
CA TRP A 606 15.09 20.52 -43.50
C TRP A 606 14.19 21.65 -44.00
N THR A 607 12.89 21.38 -44.25
CA THR A 607 11.93 22.42 -44.71
C THR A 607 11.64 23.47 -43.65
N ILE A 608 11.61 23.10 -42.39
CA ILE A 608 11.36 24.02 -41.25
C ILE A 608 12.61 24.87 -40.99
N GLU A 609 13.80 24.25 -40.92
CA GLU A 609 15.04 24.91 -40.47
C GLU A 609 15.77 25.66 -41.60
N HIS A 610 15.51 25.29 -42.87
CA HIS A 610 16.23 25.88 -44.01
C HIS A 610 15.99 27.39 -44.20
N GLY A 611 14.82 27.90 -43.71
CA GLY A 611 14.43 29.32 -43.79
C GLY A 611 15.17 30.19 -42.75
N ASP A 612 15.26 29.72 -41.51
CA ASP A 612 15.58 30.53 -40.33
C ASP A 612 16.99 30.25 -39.76
N ASN A 613 17.60 29.06 -40.00
CA ASN A 613 18.86 28.69 -39.40
C ASN A 613 20.05 28.81 -40.39
N ASN A 614 21.03 29.66 -40.09
CA ASN A 614 22.19 29.91 -40.93
C ASN A 614 23.12 28.69 -41.05
N GLU A 615 23.06 27.73 -40.10
CA GLU A 615 23.85 26.50 -40.18
C GLU A 615 23.33 25.49 -41.23
N PHE A 616 22.06 25.59 -41.63
CA PHE A 616 21.42 24.82 -42.66
C PHE A 616 21.56 25.44 -44.07
N LYS A 617 22.21 26.59 -44.19
CA LYS A 617 22.50 27.27 -45.47
C LYS A 617 23.84 26.86 -46.14
N GLY A 618 24.53 25.86 -45.52
CA GLY A 618 25.79 25.32 -46.04
C GLY A 618 25.60 24.33 -47.20
N PRO A 619 26.68 23.73 -47.70
CA PRO A 619 26.64 22.73 -48.80
C PRO A 619 25.81 21.49 -48.39
N LEU A 620 25.11 20.89 -49.35
CA LEU A 620 24.15 19.79 -49.17
C LEU A 620 24.66 18.62 -48.26
N ALA A 621 25.95 18.32 -48.28
CA ALA A 621 26.58 17.28 -47.48
C ALA A 621 26.59 17.62 -45.97
N GLN A 622 26.65 18.89 -45.59
CA GLN A 622 26.59 19.39 -44.21
C GLN A 622 25.16 19.37 -43.70
N GLN A 623 24.19 19.68 -44.50
CA GLN A 623 22.76 19.62 -44.19
C GLN A 623 22.29 18.19 -43.95
N ILE A 624 22.71 17.23 -44.79
CA ILE A 624 22.40 15.80 -44.62
C ILE A 624 23.06 15.27 -43.34
N GLY A 625 24.29 15.69 -43.02
CA GLY A 625 24.98 15.29 -41.78
C GLY A 625 24.25 15.70 -40.52
N MET A 626 23.74 16.96 -40.45
CA MET A 626 23.00 17.45 -39.32
C MET A 626 21.65 16.73 -39.12
N VAL A 627 20.93 16.47 -40.22
CA VAL A 627 19.66 15.71 -40.21
C VAL A 627 19.89 14.25 -39.74
N MET A 628 20.97 13.61 -40.19
CA MET A 628 21.33 12.26 -39.75
C MET A 628 21.68 12.18 -38.27
N CYS A 629 22.37 13.16 -37.71
CA CYS A 629 22.68 13.21 -36.27
C CYS A 629 21.45 13.34 -35.40
N TYR A 630 20.45 14.16 -35.81
CA TYR A 630 19.24 14.34 -35.07
C TYR A 630 18.36 13.10 -35.03
N THR A 631 18.29 12.34 -36.14
CA THR A 631 17.46 11.14 -36.24
C THR A 631 18.08 9.91 -35.56
N ALA A 632 19.43 9.83 -35.48
CA ALA A 632 20.09 8.69 -34.81
C ALA A 632 19.80 8.59 -33.29
N ASN A 633 19.57 9.71 -32.62
CA ASN A 633 19.24 9.73 -31.18
C ASN A 633 17.85 9.16 -30.85
N LEU A 634 16.88 9.26 -31.78
CA LEU A 634 15.51 8.78 -31.57
C LEU A 634 15.40 7.24 -31.71
N SER A 635 16.27 6.63 -32.54
CA SER A 635 16.27 5.19 -32.80
C SER A 635 16.82 4.34 -31.63
N SER A 636 17.74 4.91 -30.85
CA SER A 636 18.37 4.20 -29.73
C SER A 636 17.38 3.88 -28.59
N MET A 637 16.31 4.66 -28.46
CA MET A 637 15.35 4.53 -27.34
C MET A 637 14.32 3.41 -27.54
N LEU A 638 14.08 3.00 -28.78
CA LEU A 638 13.01 2.02 -29.12
C LEU A 638 13.48 0.55 -29.11
N THR A 639 14.77 0.27 -29.04
CA THR A 639 15.32 -1.09 -29.26
C THR A 639 15.44 -1.94 -28.00
N VAL A 640 15.17 -1.42 -26.79
CA VAL A 640 15.43 -2.12 -25.53
C VAL A 640 14.31 -3.08 -25.10
N HIS A 641 13.16 -3.10 -25.76
CA HIS A 641 11.95 -3.78 -25.23
C HIS A 641 11.59 -5.15 -25.83
N GLN A 642 12.39 -5.76 -26.71
CA GLN A 642 11.99 -7.02 -27.35
C GLN A 642 13.08 -8.10 -27.41
N LEU A 643 13.59 -8.55 -26.27
CA LEU A 643 14.46 -9.75 -26.21
C LEU A 643 13.97 -10.78 -25.19
N GLN A 644 12.73 -11.23 -25.33
CA GLN A 644 12.27 -12.50 -24.76
C GLN A 644 11.31 -13.17 -25.73
N SER A 645 11.84 -13.83 -26.74
CA SER A 645 11.06 -14.76 -27.56
C SER A 645 11.03 -16.12 -26.85
N LEU A 646 9.86 -16.46 -26.27
CA LEU A 646 9.56 -17.83 -25.84
C LEU A 646 9.64 -18.78 -27.04
N PRO A 647 10.15 -20.02 -26.86
CA PRO A 647 10.23 -20.99 -27.96
C PRO A 647 8.83 -21.25 -28.51
N LYS A 648 8.67 -21.07 -29.80
CA LYS A 648 7.46 -21.42 -30.57
C LYS A 648 7.43 -22.92 -30.79
N GLY A 649 6.84 -23.68 -29.86
CA GLY A 649 6.68 -25.13 -29.99
C GLY A 649 5.23 -25.53 -29.69
N GLU A 650 4.74 -26.58 -30.33
CA GLU A 650 3.36 -27.07 -30.19
C GLU A 650 3.19 -28.10 -29.05
N SER A 651 4.26 -28.77 -28.58
CA SER A 651 4.22 -29.79 -27.51
C SER A 651 4.99 -29.34 -26.28
N ILE A 652 4.34 -29.51 -25.11
CA ILE A 652 4.87 -29.15 -23.80
C ILE A 652 4.87 -30.39 -22.92
N GLY A 653 5.97 -30.65 -22.21
CA GLY A 653 6.06 -31.68 -21.18
C GLY A 653 5.57 -31.16 -19.84
N SER A 654 4.96 -32.03 -19.05
CA SER A 654 4.58 -31.75 -17.67
C SER A 654 4.50 -33.05 -16.88
N ASN A 655 4.73 -32.98 -15.56
CA ASN A 655 4.56 -34.16 -14.69
C ASN A 655 3.11 -34.67 -14.72
N VAL A 656 2.92 -35.98 -14.62
CA VAL A 656 1.61 -36.64 -14.75
C VAL A 656 0.57 -36.15 -13.77
N ASP A 657 1.00 -35.79 -12.56
CA ASP A 657 0.12 -35.34 -11.48
C ASP A 657 -0.32 -33.87 -11.59
N SER A 658 0.12 -33.15 -12.60
CA SER A 658 -0.11 -31.71 -12.76
C SER A 658 -1.46 -31.37 -13.43
N LYS A 659 -2.56 -31.98 -13.02
CA LYS A 659 -3.93 -31.55 -13.43
C LYS A 659 -4.16 -30.07 -13.17
N LEU A 660 -3.51 -29.52 -12.15
CA LEU A 660 -3.54 -28.10 -11.77
C LEU A 660 -2.89 -27.21 -12.83
N ILE A 661 -1.74 -27.65 -13.37
CA ILE A 661 -1.01 -26.88 -14.40
C ILE A 661 -1.82 -26.81 -15.69
N LYS A 662 -2.61 -27.85 -16.01
CA LYS A 662 -3.41 -27.91 -17.24
C LYS A 662 -4.54 -26.87 -17.29
N THR A 663 -5.12 -26.52 -16.14
CA THR A 663 -6.24 -25.58 -16.06
C THR A 663 -5.76 -24.13 -16.21
N ASP A 664 -4.56 -23.82 -15.72
CA ASP A 664 -4.02 -22.46 -15.75
C ASP A 664 -3.25 -22.13 -17.03
N LEU A 665 -2.88 -23.14 -17.81
CA LEU A 665 -2.12 -23.02 -19.06
C LEU A 665 -2.94 -22.50 -20.25
N ILE A 666 -4.26 -22.37 -20.10
CA ILE A 666 -5.16 -21.82 -21.15
C ILE A 666 -4.78 -20.38 -21.52
N ASN A 667 -4.06 -19.68 -20.66
CA ASN A 667 -3.65 -18.27 -20.85
C ASN A 667 -2.22 -18.09 -21.38
N LEU A 668 -1.50 -19.18 -21.68
CA LEU A 668 -0.17 -19.08 -22.30
C LEU A 668 -0.25 -18.82 -23.81
N PRO A 669 0.76 -18.16 -24.41
CA PRO A 669 0.76 -17.82 -25.84
C PRO A 669 1.01 -19.03 -26.77
N PHE A 670 0.67 -20.25 -26.34
CA PHE A 670 0.77 -21.47 -27.13
C PHE A 670 -0.56 -21.78 -27.82
N LYS A 671 -0.51 -21.97 -29.12
CA LYS A 671 -1.69 -22.44 -29.89
C LYS A 671 -1.84 -23.95 -29.67
N ASN A 672 -2.87 -24.37 -28.91
CA ASN A 672 -3.26 -25.76 -28.67
C ASN A 672 -2.08 -26.66 -28.22
N PRO A 673 -1.51 -26.45 -27.03
CA PRO A 673 -0.40 -27.27 -26.57
C PRO A 673 -0.85 -28.72 -26.33
N SER A 674 -0.14 -29.67 -26.95
CA SER A 674 -0.27 -31.09 -26.59
C SER A 674 0.61 -31.33 -25.35
N PHE A 675 0.05 -31.93 -24.30
CA PHE A 675 0.77 -32.26 -23.08
C PHE A 675 1.30 -33.68 -23.11
N ALA A 676 2.61 -33.83 -23.00
CA ALA A 676 3.25 -35.13 -22.81
C ALA A 676 3.50 -35.36 -21.32
N PRO A 677 2.98 -36.48 -20.73
CA PRO A 677 3.25 -36.83 -19.33
C PRO A 677 4.70 -37.33 -19.19
N LEU A 678 5.43 -36.79 -18.20
CA LEU A 678 6.83 -37.14 -17.93
C LEU A 678 6.97 -37.51 -16.45
N ASP A 679 7.38 -38.77 -16.18
CA ASP A 679 7.43 -39.32 -14.81
C ASP A 679 8.80 -39.20 -14.15
N THR A 680 9.87 -39.19 -14.95
CA THR A 680 11.25 -39.14 -14.45
C THR A 680 12.06 -38.01 -15.04
N VAL A 681 13.17 -37.68 -14.41
CA VAL A 681 14.10 -36.66 -14.90
C VAL A 681 14.71 -37.11 -16.23
N GLU A 682 14.98 -38.40 -16.39
CA GLU A 682 15.56 -39.00 -17.57
C GLU A 682 14.59 -38.93 -18.76
N ASP A 683 13.28 -39.21 -18.54
CA ASP A 683 12.24 -39.05 -19.57
C ASP A 683 12.13 -37.60 -20.02
N SER A 684 12.25 -36.67 -19.06
CA SER A 684 12.24 -35.24 -19.32
C SER A 684 13.39 -34.77 -20.21
N VAL A 685 14.60 -35.30 -19.96
CA VAL A 685 15.78 -35.00 -20.80
C VAL A 685 15.65 -35.59 -22.20
N ASN A 686 15.16 -36.82 -22.31
CA ASN A 686 14.97 -37.47 -23.63
C ASN A 686 13.92 -36.71 -24.44
N ALA A 687 12.78 -36.37 -23.85
CA ALA A 687 11.72 -35.60 -24.50
C ALA A 687 12.17 -34.22 -24.97
N LEU A 688 12.98 -33.49 -24.19
CA LEU A 688 13.56 -32.20 -24.58
C LEU A 688 14.62 -32.36 -25.70
N ARG A 689 15.38 -33.45 -25.66
CA ARG A 689 16.39 -33.75 -26.70
C ARG A 689 15.77 -34.06 -28.05
N ASP A 690 14.70 -34.84 -28.05
CA ASP A 690 13.97 -35.21 -29.27
C ASP A 690 13.22 -34.00 -29.87
N GLY A 691 12.77 -33.06 -29.05
CA GLY A 691 12.08 -31.86 -29.47
C GLY A 691 10.70 -32.12 -30.09
N SER A 692 9.87 -31.10 -30.24
CA SER A 692 8.49 -31.24 -30.75
C SER A 692 8.37 -31.85 -32.17
N ARG A 693 9.41 -31.72 -32.99
CA ARG A 693 9.36 -32.24 -34.38
C ARG A 693 9.55 -33.76 -34.49
N ASN A 694 10.19 -34.35 -33.48
CA ASN A 694 10.52 -35.77 -33.46
C ASN A 694 9.71 -36.54 -32.36
N GLY A 695 8.56 -36.01 -31.97
CA GLY A 695 7.70 -36.65 -30.99
C GLY A 695 8.06 -36.34 -29.53
N GLY A 696 9.04 -35.48 -29.27
CA GLY A 696 9.41 -34.95 -27.96
C GLY A 696 8.68 -33.64 -27.64
N VAL A 697 9.27 -32.81 -26.76
CA VAL A 697 8.70 -31.55 -26.28
C VAL A 697 9.68 -30.38 -26.49
N SER A 698 9.11 -29.17 -26.71
CA SER A 698 9.92 -27.94 -26.86
C SER A 698 10.29 -27.33 -25.52
N ALA A 699 9.48 -27.57 -24.52
CA ALA A 699 9.68 -27.06 -23.17
C ALA A 699 8.99 -27.97 -22.16
N ILE A 700 9.41 -27.92 -20.91
CA ILE A 700 8.73 -28.59 -19.80
C ILE A 700 8.26 -27.52 -18.82
N ILE A 701 7.01 -27.60 -18.41
CA ILE A 701 6.45 -26.74 -17.37
C ILE A 701 6.15 -27.59 -16.15
N ASP A 702 6.74 -27.20 -15.03
CA ASP A 702 6.55 -27.90 -13.77
C ASP A 702 6.70 -26.95 -12.58
N GLU A 703 6.34 -27.40 -11.38
CA GLU A 703 6.54 -26.64 -10.16
C GLU A 703 8.04 -26.42 -9.89
N ILE A 704 8.38 -25.26 -9.34
CA ILE A 704 9.78 -24.82 -9.14
C ILE A 704 10.65 -25.88 -8.44
N PRO A 705 10.18 -26.61 -7.42
CA PRO A 705 11.03 -27.66 -6.79
C PRO A 705 11.44 -28.80 -7.74
N TYR A 706 10.55 -29.25 -8.63
CA TYR A 706 10.86 -30.25 -9.63
C TYR A 706 11.84 -29.75 -10.68
N VAL A 707 11.64 -28.48 -11.11
CA VAL A 707 12.57 -27.80 -12.02
C VAL A 707 13.97 -27.69 -11.41
N LYS A 708 14.09 -27.41 -10.09
CA LYS A 708 15.38 -27.37 -9.40
C LYS A 708 16.07 -28.72 -9.35
N VAL A 709 15.34 -29.81 -9.11
CA VAL A 709 15.90 -31.17 -9.20
C VAL A 709 16.44 -31.43 -10.59
N PHE A 710 15.68 -31.09 -11.64
CA PHE A 710 16.13 -31.26 -13.01
C PHE A 710 17.42 -30.45 -13.32
N LEU A 711 17.43 -29.19 -12.95
CA LEU A 711 18.57 -28.29 -13.19
C LEU A 711 19.80 -28.63 -12.34
N SER A 712 19.62 -29.27 -11.16
CA SER A 712 20.74 -29.73 -10.36
C SER A 712 21.62 -30.77 -11.10
N LYS A 713 21.01 -31.51 -12.04
CA LYS A 713 21.70 -32.52 -12.87
C LYS A 713 22.11 -31.98 -14.25
N TYR A 714 21.32 -31.08 -14.85
CA TYR A 714 21.45 -30.73 -16.27
C TYR A 714 21.57 -29.20 -16.54
N SER A 715 22.05 -28.43 -15.57
CA SER A 715 22.18 -26.95 -15.69
C SER A 715 23.09 -26.45 -16.83
N ALA A 716 23.96 -27.31 -17.35
CA ALA A 716 24.84 -26.94 -18.46
C ALA A 716 24.12 -26.86 -19.83
N GLN A 717 23.01 -27.57 -19.99
CA GLN A 717 22.27 -27.71 -21.24
C GLN A 717 20.91 -27.03 -21.25
N TYR A 718 20.34 -26.81 -20.07
CA TYR A 718 18.97 -26.29 -19.88
C TYR A 718 18.96 -25.13 -18.91
N THR A 719 18.00 -24.23 -19.09
CA THR A 719 17.77 -23.08 -18.19
C THR A 719 16.31 -22.99 -17.79
N MET A 720 16.07 -22.30 -16.68
CA MET A 720 14.75 -22.00 -16.17
C MET A 720 14.29 -20.62 -16.62
N VAL A 721 13.06 -20.55 -17.12
CA VAL A 721 12.36 -19.30 -17.41
C VAL A 721 11.12 -19.24 -16.51
N GLU A 722 11.00 -18.21 -15.71
CA GLU A 722 9.82 -18.01 -14.86
C GLU A 722 8.71 -17.36 -15.68
N PRO A 723 7.50 -17.96 -15.72
CA PRO A 723 6.34 -17.30 -16.29
C PRO A 723 5.88 -16.10 -15.43
N SER A 724 5.19 -15.16 -16.06
CA SER A 724 4.75 -13.92 -15.41
C SER A 724 3.69 -14.09 -14.30
N TYR A 725 3.22 -15.28 -14.03
CA TYR A 725 2.22 -15.59 -12.99
C TYR A 725 2.61 -16.80 -12.16
N LYS A 726 2.21 -16.78 -10.88
CA LYS A 726 2.44 -17.88 -9.93
C LYS A 726 1.11 -18.59 -9.71
N SER A 727 0.99 -19.84 -10.13
CA SER A 727 -0.24 -20.62 -10.08
C SER A 727 -0.30 -21.63 -8.94
N THR A 728 0.82 -21.94 -8.26
CA THR A 728 0.85 -22.92 -7.16
C THR A 728 1.29 -22.29 -5.85
N ASN A 729 0.79 -22.87 -4.74
CA ASN A 729 1.11 -22.38 -3.39
C ASN A 729 2.33 -23.07 -2.76
N GLY A 730 3.06 -23.89 -3.53
CA GLY A 730 4.21 -24.68 -3.04
C GLY A 730 3.80 -25.92 -2.28
N PHE A 731 4.78 -26.65 -1.68
CA PHE A 731 4.55 -27.88 -0.93
C PHE A 731 4.31 -27.60 0.54
N GLY A 732 3.34 -28.29 1.14
CA GLY A 732 3.05 -28.27 2.56
C GLY A 732 2.85 -29.67 3.13
N PHE A 733 3.10 -29.85 4.41
CA PHE A 733 2.79 -31.09 5.12
C PHE A 733 1.31 -31.14 5.45
N VAL A 734 0.72 -32.31 5.34
CA VAL A 734 -0.72 -32.54 5.45
C VAL A 734 -1.06 -33.12 6.81
N PHE A 735 -2.11 -32.57 7.44
CA PHE A 735 -2.64 -33.05 8.72
C PHE A 735 -4.17 -33.12 8.68
N PRO A 736 -4.81 -33.92 9.52
CA PRO A 736 -6.26 -33.88 9.69
C PRO A 736 -6.73 -32.48 10.12
N LYS A 737 -7.93 -32.10 9.73
CA LYS A 737 -8.52 -30.81 10.10
C LYS A 737 -8.52 -30.56 11.59
N GLY A 738 -8.12 -29.36 11.99
CA GLY A 738 -8.03 -28.96 13.39
C GLY A 738 -6.82 -29.55 14.15
N SER A 739 -5.85 -30.12 13.45
CA SER A 739 -4.66 -30.67 14.09
C SER A 739 -3.86 -29.57 14.82
N PRO A 740 -3.57 -29.74 16.13
CA PRO A 740 -2.81 -28.78 16.91
C PRO A 740 -1.33 -28.67 16.47
N LEU A 741 -0.83 -29.63 15.70
CA LEU A 741 0.55 -29.65 15.20
C LEU A 741 0.78 -28.71 14.02
N VAL A 742 -0.26 -28.41 13.24
CA VAL A 742 -0.13 -27.57 12.05
C VAL A 742 0.46 -26.19 12.35
N PRO A 743 -0.05 -25.44 13.34
CA PRO A 743 0.52 -24.15 13.68
C PRO A 743 1.96 -24.24 14.20
N ASP A 744 2.26 -25.26 15.02
CA ASP A 744 3.57 -25.40 15.64
C ASP A 744 4.65 -25.79 14.63
N ILE A 745 4.34 -26.73 13.72
CA ILE A 745 5.24 -27.10 12.62
C ILE A 745 5.39 -25.94 11.64
N SER A 746 4.32 -25.21 11.36
CA SER A 746 4.38 -24.02 10.50
C SER A 746 5.28 -22.92 11.12
N ALA A 747 5.20 -22.70 12.44
CA ALA A 747 6.10 -21.79 13.15
C ALA A 747 7.56 -22.26 13.07
N SER A 748 7.78 -23.57 13.20
CA SER A 748 9.12 -24.17 13.04
C SER A 748 9.66 -23.99 11.62
N ILE A 749 8.83 -24.16 10.58
CA ILE A 749 9.21 -23.92 9.17
C ILE A 749 9.56 -22.44 8.97
N ALA A 750 8.78 -21.51 9.53
CA ALA A 750 9.07 -20.07 9.46
C ALA A 750 10.43 -19.76 10.08
N LYS A 751 10.71 -20.33 11.27
CA LYS A 751 11.98 -20.17 11.96
C LYS A 751 13.15 -20.77 11.19
N LEU A 752 12.99 -21.97 10.59
CA LEU A 752 14.00 -22.56 9.70
C LEU A 752 14.32 -21.65 8.53
N ARG A 753 13.33 -20.95 8.01
CA ARG A 753 13.50 -19.98 6.90
C ARG A 753 14.24 -18.73 7.37
N GLU A 754 13.86 -18.16 8.52
CA GLU A 754 14.49 -16.98 9.12
C GLU A 754 15.96 -17.27 9.52
N ASP A 755 16.23 -18.43 10.12
CA ASP A 755 17.58 -18.88 10.49
C ASP A 755 18.46 -19.25 9.28
N GLY A 756 17.94 -19.25 8.06
CA GLY A 756 18.64 -19.69 6.84
C GLY A 756 18.85 -21.21 6.74
N LYS A 757 18.44 -22.00 7.72
CA LYS A 757 18.60 -23.46 7.73
C LYS A 757 17.83 -24.14 6.60
N LEU A 758 16.64 -23.64 6.26
CA LEU A 758 15.85 -24.14 5.14
C LEU A 758 16.61 -23.96 3.81
N HIS A 759 17.31 -22.85 3.66
CA HIS A 759 18.16 -22.59 2.49
C HIS A 759 19.34 -23.57 2.44
N LEU A 760 19.99 -23.83 3.56
CA LEU A 760 21.10 -24.83 3.63
C LEU A 760 20.63 -26.25 3.29
N ILE A 761 19.46 -26.68 3.78
CA ILE A 761 18.88 -27.97 3.41
C ILE A 761 18.60 -28.02 1.91
N SER A 762 18.02 -26.94 1.36
CA SER A 762 17.76 -26.82 -0.09
C SER A 762 19.07 -26.87 -0.90
N GLN A 763 20.12 -26.20 -0.45
CA GLN A 763 21.42 -26.24 -1.11
C GLN A 763 22.02 -27.64 -1.12
N ASN A 764 21.92 -28.37 -0.02
CA ASN A 764 22.46 -29.74 0.07
C ASN A 764 21.80 -30.70 -0.94
N TRP A 765 20.52 -30.52 -1.24
CA TRP A 765 19.78 -31.39 -2.14
C TRP A 765 19.81 -30.93 -3.61
N PHE A 766 19.86 -29.61 -3.87
CA PHE A 766 19.71 -29.06 -5.23
C PHE A 766 20.96 -28.39 -5.79
N GLN A 767 22.03 -28.18 -5.00
CA GLN A 767 23.28 -27.62 -5.53
C GLN A 767 24.33 -28.71 -5.76
N ASN A 768 24.71 -28.88 -7.01
CA ASN A 768 25.85 -29.72 -7.35
C ASN A 768 27.15 -29.02 -6.89
N ARG A 769 27.95 -29.67 -6.05
CA ARG A 769 29.22 -29.16 -5.48
C ARG A 769 30.26 -28.68 -6.49
N SER A 770 30.06 -28.93 -7.80
CA SER A 770 30.98 -28.58 -8.87
C SER A 770 30.82 -27.18 -9.48
N LEU A 771 29.85 -26.35 -9.03
CA LEU A 771 29.51 -25.06 -9.66
C LEU A 771 29.76 -23.83 -8.77
N PHE A 772 30.55 -23.94 -7.69
CA PHE A 772 30.90 -22.76 -6.85
C PHE A 772 31.82 -21.74 -7.52
N THR A 773 32.14 -21.89 -8.81
CA THR A 773 32.97 -20.92 -9.54
C THR A 773 32.22 -20.01 -10.49
N ASN A 774 30.88 -20.12 -10.63
CA ASN A 774 30.13 -19.27 -11.57
C ASN A 774 28.72 -18.89 -11.07
N GLN A 775 28.64 -18.24 -9.89
CA GLN A 775 27.38 -17.65 -9.42
C GLN A 775 26.97 -16.38 -10.18
N ASP A 776 27.79 -15.94 -11.15
CA ASP A 776 27.49 -14.87 -12.12
C ASP A 776 26.74 -15.37 -13.38
N SER A 777 26.35 -16.67 -13.41
CA SER A 777 25.76 -17.26 -14.64
C SER A 777 24.22 -17.27 -14.65
N ALA A 778 23.54 -16.91 -13.59
CA ALA A 778 22.07 -16.91 -13.51
C ALA A 778 21.42 -15.69 -14.22
N THR A 779 22.22 -14.75 -14.71
CA THR A 779 21.80 -13.67 -15.61
C THR A 779 22.87 -13.41 -16.66
N LYS A 780 23.34 -14.44 -17.33
CA LYS A 780 23.86 -14.24 -18.68
C LYS A 780 22.66 -14.00 -19.59
N VAL A 781 22.02 -12.86 -19.46
CA VAL A 781 21.57 -12.09 -20.61
C VAL A 781 22.69 -12.27 -21.65
N ALA A 782 22.37 -12.87 -22.81
CA ALA A 782 23.31 -13.06 -23.86
C ALA A 782 24.03 -11.72 -24.07
N ARG A 783 25.22 -11.57 -23.47
CA ARG A 783 26.03 -10.37 -23.67
C ARG A 783 26.33 -10.38 -25.13
N LEU A 784 25.75 -9.46 -25.89
CA LEU A 784 26.06 -9.23 -27.27
C LEU A 784 27.53 -8.90 -27.29
N ASP A 785 28.35 -9.87 -27.79
CA ASP A 785 29.79 -9.74 -27.92
C ASP A 785 30.06 -8.76 -29.06
N SER A 786 31.23 -8.11 -29.05
CA SER A 786 31.68 -7.22 -30.11
C SER A 786 31.61 -7.89 -31.48
N TYR A 787 31.65 -9.22 -31.52
CA TYR A 787 31.48 -10.03 -32.73
C TYR A 787 30.09 -9.87 -33.37
N SER A 788 29.02 -9.74 -32.55
CA SER A 788 27.64 -9.56 -33.03
C SER A 788 27.41 -8.19 -33.67
N PHE A 789 28.25 -7.20 -33.37
CA PHE A 789 28.18 -5.85 -33.93
C PHE A 789 29.20 -5.55 -35.05
N ARG A 790 29.95 -6.55 -35.50
CA ARG A 790 30.93 -6.38 -36.58
C ARG A 790 30.35 -5.71 -37.83
N GLY A 791 29.11 -6.08 -38.22
CA GLY A 791 28.42 -5.49 -39.37
C GLY A 791 28.18 -4.00 -39.18
N LEU A 792 27.76 -3.61 -37.98
CA LEU A 792 27.51 -2.21 -37.62
C LEU A 792 28.84 -1.41 -37.63
N PHE A 793 29.89 -1.94 -37.01
CA PHE A 793 31.20 -1.29 -36.98
C PHE A 793 31.82 -1.19 -38.39
N LEU A 794 31.59 -2.18 -39.27
CA LEU A 794 32.07 -2.13 -40.64
C LEU A 794 31.32 -1.03 -41.44
N ILE A 795 30.01 -0.92 -41.29
CA ILE A 795 29.21 0.13 -41.94
C ILE A 795 29.63 1.51 -41.43
N THR A 796 29.69 1.70 -40.11
CA THR A 796 30.10 2.98 -39.51
C THR A 796 31.53 3.34 -39.84
N GLY A 797 32.45 2.36 -39.87
CA GLY A 797 33.84 2.55 -40.27
C GLY A 797 33.96 3.00 -41.71
N ILE A 798 33.27 2.35 -42.64
CA ILE A 798 33.26 2.72 -44.05
C ILE A 798 32.68 4.10 -44.27
N THR A 799 31.51 4.40 -43.68
CA THR A 799 30.86 5.71 -43.80
C THR A 799 31.71 6.83 -43.23
N SER A 800 32.33 6.61 -42.05
CA SER A 800 33.28 7.57 -41.46
C SER A 800 34.51 7.80 -42.32
N THR A 801 35.12 6.75 -42.88
CA THR A 801 36.28 6.91 -43.79
C THR A 801 35.89 7.62 -45.08
N VAL A 802 34.73 7.31 -45.68
CA VAL A 802 34.20 8.03 -46.85
C VAL A 802 33.97 9.51 -46.53
N ALA A 803 33.39 9.82 -45.35
CA ALA A 803 33.20 11.18 -44.91
C ALA A 803 34.52 11.97 -44.72
N VAL A 804 35.56 11.32 -44.16
CA VAL A 804 36.90 11.92 -44.03
C VAL A 804 37.53 12.17 -45.40
N ILE A 805 37.45 11.21 -46.30
CA ILE A 805 37.98 11.33 -47.69
C ILE A 805 37.23 12.44 -48.45
N ALA A 806 35.91 12.49 -48.30
CA ALA A 806 35.10 13.54 -48.91
C ALA A 806 35.47 14.94 -48.36
N SER A 807 35.59 15.09 -47.03
CA SER A 807 36.04 16.33 -46.40
C SER A 807 37.44 16.74 -46.83
N TYR A 808 38.39 15.77 -46.95
CA TYR A 808 39.73 16.05 -47.42
C TYR A 808 39.73 16.51 -48.89
N LYS A 809 38.95 15.85 -49.77
CA LYS A 809 38.81 16.28 -51.17
C LYS A 809 38.17 17.65 -51.30
N PHE A 810 37.17 17.97 -50.46
CA PHE A 810 36.52 19.29 -50.45
C PHE A 810 37.51 20.40 -50.02
N ARG A 811 38.26 20.17 -48.90
CA ARG A 811 39.31 21.10 -48.45
C ARG A 811 40.39 21.33 -49.51
N LYS A 812 40.84 20.27 -50.21
CA LYS A 812 41.82 20.34 -51.30
C LYS A 812 41.27 21.14 -52.52
N LYS A 813 39.95 21.05 -52.80
CA LYS A 813 39.31 21.81 -53.86
C LYS A 813 39.16 23.27 -53.50
N GLN A 814 38.88 23.60 -52.21
CA GLN A 814 38.84 24.99 -51.74
C GLN A 814 40.26 25.61 -51.74
N SER A 815 41.30 24.89 -51.40
CA SER A 815 42.69 25.41 -51.44
C SER A 815 43.17 25.66 -52.87
N THR A 816 42.65 24.89 -53.86
CA THR A 816 43.01 25.11 -55.27
C THR A 816 42.22 26.28 -55.93
N THR A 817 41.06 26.62 -55.38
CA THR A 817 40.27 27.77 -55.86
C THR A 817 40.75 29.08 -55.19
N ALA A 818 41.35 28.99 -53.98
CA ALA A 818 41.86 30.16 -53.24
C ALA A 818 43.26 30.61 -53.78
N GLN A 819 43.91 29.84 -54.62
CA GLN A 819 45.21 30.22 -55.24
C GLN A 819 45.07 31.09 -56.48
N HIS A 820 43.87 31.40 -56.98
CA HIS A 820 43.64 32.20 -58.21
C HIS A 820 43.05 33.60 -57.94
N GLU A 821 42.81 33.97 -56.68
CA GLU A 821 42.41 35.38 -56.39
C GLU A 821 43.08 35.81 -55.07
N VAL A 822 43.80 36.93 -55.25
CA VAL A 822 44.21 37.91 -54.21
C VAL A 822 45.65 37.86 -53.74
N ALA A 823 46.44 38.72 -54.41
CA ALA A 823 47.42 39.50 -53.72
C ALA A 823 46.72 40.62 -52.95
N ASP A 824 47.17 40.91 -51.73
CA ASP A 824 46.92 42.01 -50.83
C ASP A 824 45.82 41.89 -49.75
N GLN A 825 46.21 41.56 -48.61
CA GLN A 825 46.20 42.25 -47.28
C GLN A 825 46.22 41.28 -46.09
N PRO A 826 46.86 41.63 -44.96
CA PRO A 826 47.01 40.73 -43.80
C PRO A 826 45.75 40.83 -42.89
N VAL A 827 45.13 39.70 -42.58
CA VAL A 827 44.08 39.65 -41.58
C VAL A 827 44.44 38.53 -40.59
N GLU A 828 44.51 38.93 -39.30
CA GLU A 828 44.67 38.12 -38.16
C GLU A 828 43.72 36.91 -38.11
N GLU A 829 44.24 35.72 -37.89
CA GLU A 829 43.47 34.51 -37.59
C GLU A 829 42.94 34.55 -36.16
N THR A 830 41.67 34.92 -35.99
CA THR A 830 40.90 34.63 -34.81
C THR A 830 39.92 33.49 -35.13
N PHE A 831 40.17 32.30 -34.53
CA PHE A 831 39.22 31.22 -34.53
C PHE A 831 37.96 31.62 -33.72
N PRO A 832 36.76 31.46 -34.24
CA PRO A 832 35.53 31.72 -33.46
C PRO A 832 35.32 30.57 -32.47
N PRO A 833 35.00 30.85 -31.22
CA PRO A 833 34.66 29.84 -30.23
C PRO A 833 33.32 29.19 -30.59
N ILE A 834 33.27 27.89 -30.49
CA ILE A 834 32.04 27.08 -30.68
C ILE A 834 30.98 27.61 -29.69
N PRO A 835 29.77 27.96 -30.13
CA PRO A 835 28.73 28.49 -29.27
C PRO A 835 28.29 27.44 -28.24
N THR A 836 28.48 27.78 -26.98
CA THR A 836 28.13 26.95 -25.79
C THR A 836 26.65 26.55 -25.72
N LYS A 837 25.78 27.18 -26.52
CA LYS A 837 24.34 26.87 -26.60
C LYS A 837 24.04 25.58 -27.37
N ILE A 838 24.85 25.16 -28.32
CA ILE A 838 24.66 23.92 -29.08
C ILE A 838 25.03 22.71 -28.19
N MET A 839 26.00 22.86 -27.30
CA MET A 839 26.38 21.80 -26.35
C MET A 839 25.32 21.57 -25.27
N ALA A 840 24.54 22.59 -24.91
CA ALA A 840 23.42 22.51 -23.95
C ALA A 840 22.14 21.90 -24.55
N LEU A 841 21.97 22.00 -25.88
CA LEU A 841 20.82 21.40 -26.58
C LEU A 841 21.05 19.94 -26.99
N MET A 842 22.30 19.52 -27.14
CA MET A 842 22.66 18.13 -27.42
C MET A 842 22.73 17.24 -26.17
N CYS A 843 22.89 17.83 -25.01
CA CYS A 843 22.83 17.14 -23.70
C CYS A 843 21.55 17.54 -22.98
N GLY A 844 20.41 16.94 -23.37
CA GLY A 844 19.20 16.99 -22.56
C GLY A 844 19.56 16.55 -21.14
N ASN A 845 19.10 17.32 -20.14
CA ASN A 845 19.29 17.10 -18.71
C ASN A 845 18.95 15.65 -18.31
N ILE A 846 19.94 14.75 -18.38
CA ILE A 846 19.90 13.42 -17.77
C ILE A 846 21.14 13.31 -16.89
N PRO A 847 20.97 13.15 -15.54
CA PRO A 847 22.12 13.19 -14.59
C PRO A 847 23.13 12.04 -14.70
N GLY A 848 23.00 11.12 -15.63
CA GLY A 848 23.87 9.96 -15.78
C GLY A 848 24.93 10.03 -16.89
N THR A 849 24.83 10.93 -17.85
CA THR A 849 25.70 10.96 -19.03
C THR A 849 26.93 11.85 -18.89
N LEU A 850 26.96 12.72 -17.90
CA LEU A 850 28.12 13.60 -17.66
C LEU A 850 29.33 12.88 -17.03
N MET A 851 29.15 11.69 -16.48
CA MET A 851 30.26 10.92 -15.87
C MET A 851 31.04 10.05 -16.85
N LEU A 852 30.46 9.69 -17.99
CA LEU A 852 31.13 8.84 -19.01
C LEU A 852 31.99 9.63 -20.00
N LEU A 853 31.72 10.92 -20.21
CA LEU A 853 32.53 11.75 -21.12
C LEU A 853 33.76 12.36 -20.45
N ARG A 854 33.81 12.38 -19.10
CA ARG A 854 35.01 12.85 -18.37
C ARG A 854 36.15 11.81 -18.31
N SER A 855 35.85 10.54 -18.61
CA SER A 855 36.85 9.43 -18.59
C SER A 855 37.52 9.19 -19.93
N PHE A 856 37.13 9.93 -20.99
CA PHE A 856 37.73 9.80 -22.31
C PHE A 856 38.62 11.00 -22.71
N TYR A 857 38.79 11.99 -21.81
CA TYR A 857 39.61 13.18 -22.05
C TYR A 857 40.64 13.46 -20.94
N LEU A 858 41.04 12.38 -20.26
CA LEU A 858 42.32 12.40 -19.46
C LEU A 858 43.21 11.25 -19.89
#